data_6d8cf20f18ad22edc0213849a5a49d27
#
_entry.id   6d8cf20f18ad22edc0213849a5a49d27
#
_cell.length_a   1.000
_cell.length_b   1.000
_cell.length_c   1.000
_cell.angle_alpha   90.00
_cell.angle_beta   90.00
_cell.angle_gamma   90.00
#
_symmetry.space_group_name_H-M   'P 1'
#
loop_
_entity.id
_entity.type
_entity.pdbx_description
1 polymer ?
#
loop_
_entity_poly.entity_id
_entity_poly.type
_entity_poly.pdbx_seq_one_letter_code
_entity_poly.pdbx_strand_id
1 'polypeptide(L)'
;MAAFGSDRWLSGLANHDIFKKIRNTLGSEPMTSERAVAKNLIFCLGGDFFLWDDANRVFYTTSLRQLNTAEEQDGGSFQTLMCINPPRFPVCQLLLSPTQGHVALVGERGASVLELPQRWGKRSEFEGGRSLVNCKTTPVAERFFTSSPSVSLRQAAWYPSETGEPLLVLLTSDNTIRFYCLKAPQAPVKVVPVSQCDDDSSVQVPARSYAASLGEVAVAFDFGPLSYVRERRVYPLYILYENGETYLCHTSRVTTVSVGKRVGPLPMYPAAEDNYGYDACAILCLPCVPRILVIATETGMLYHCVVLESDDDDAEPRWITGGVPALYVFECVELELTLKVASAAGDDTEDVLDFTCPIRLHRDALCPQRYHCTHEAGVHSVGLIWVDKLQTFLRAGDEDKDSLPDLAAERRCAVEHIVCTRPLAASRSAPVRGFLIVSDLSLGATMICVSAAYECILLPLLSSIRAPSPPLLCSQSNPGSASSPLRGLAGNSFEQHVRNILARGSTNPLLLKAGDGEPSPQERLQLLSRATQVFREEYILKQDMAREELQKRVKLLRGQRAKQLEEMAQCREERRSLREEAERLADKFEDAKYRQEAVAERVKRVLAGQQIRLPILSNSEKDMRKDLQAMGEQLRHLDICIKQVKMKMEYQKTQVDKGAPVAAPAPGRATISLSTTQKKVVQDVLREEGQQIVDMMKRVREMSCLIAMRSSDLYLSNK
;
A
#
# COMPACT_ATOMS: atom_id res chain seq x y z
N MET A 1 -29.52 0.33 21.66
CA MET A 1 -29.94 -0.73 20.73
C MET A 1 -30.30 -0.05 19.41
N ALA A 2 -29.35 0.05 18.49
CA ALA A 2 -29.63 0.51 17.14
C ALA A 2 -30.20 -0.68 16.38
N ALA A 3 -31.38 -0.51 15.83
CA ALA A 3 -32.03 -1.49 14.97
C ALA A 3 -31.09 -1.77 13.80
N PHE A 4 -30.72 -3.03 13.61
CA PHE A 4 -30.08 -3.51 12.38
C PHE A 4 -31.04 -3.21 11.23
N GLY A 5 -30.78 -2.13 10.49
CA GLY A 5 -31.42 -1.88 9.21
C GLY A 5 -31.18 -3.10 8.33
N SER A 6 -32.18 -3.52 7.60
CA SER A 6 -32.13 -4.70 6.77
C SER A 6 -30.96 -4.57 5.77
N ASP A 7 -30.05 -5.53 5.73
CA ASP A 7 -28.93 -5.62 4.77
C ASP A 7 -29.38 -5.90 3.32
N ARG A 8 -30.61 -5.51 2.99
CA ARG A 8 -31.25 -5.75 1.68
C ARG A 8 -30.51 -5.10 0.53
N TRP A 9 -29.97 -3.88 0.76
CA TRP A 9 -29.22 -3.19 -0.29
C TRP A 9 -27.95 -3.93 -0.69
N LEU A 10 -27.35 -4.73 0.21
CA LEU A 10 -26.17 -5.55 -0.10
C LEU A 10 -26.52 -6.59 -1.17
N SER A 11 -27.58 -7.37 -0.95
CA SER A 11 -28.05 -8.35 -1.94
C SER A 11 -28.59 -7.68 -3.20
N GLY A 12 -29.26 -6.53 -3.06
CA GLY A 12 -29.77 -5.72 -4.17
C GLY A 12 -28.66 -5.20 -5.09
N LEU A 13 -27.57 -4.67 -4.52
CA LEU A 13 -26.43 -4.22 -5.32
C LEU A 13 -25.65 -5.36 -5.95
N ALA A 14 -25.38 -6.45 -5.20
CA ALA A 14 -24.65 -7.59 -5.73
C ALA A 14 -25.28 -8.20 -6.98
N ASN A 15 -26.62 -8.22 -7.05
CA ASN A 15 -27.40 -8.77 -8.15
C ASN A 15 -27.92 -7.73 -9.15
N HIS A 16 -27.50 -6.47 -9.02
CA HIS A 16 -28.05 -5.35 -9.78
C HIS A 16 -27.83 -5.50 -11.29
N ASP A 17 -28.81 -5.06 -12.08
CA ASP A 17 -28.80 -5.19 -13.54
C ASP A 17 -27.69 -4.40 -14.23
N ILE A 18 -27.13 -3.38 -13.58
CA ILE A 18 -25.93 -2.66 -14.06
C ILE A 18 -24.79 -3.62 -14.36
N PHE A 19 -24.51 -4.54 -13.45
CA PHE A 19 -23.40 -5.50 -13.61
C PHE A 19 -23.70 -6.53 -14.72
N LYS A 20 -24.96 -6.95 -14.85
CA LYS A 20 -25.38 -7.84 -15.94
C LYS A 20 -25.22 -7.16 -17.28
N LYS A 21 -25.63 -5.88 -17.37
CA LYS A 21 -25.51 -5.08 -18.60
C LYS A 21 -24.06 -4.96 -19.06
N ILE A 22 -23.13 -4.64 -18.17
CA ILE A 22 -21.70 -4.52 -18.50
C ILE A 22 -21.12 -5.88 -18.92
N ARG A 23 -21.45 -6.97 -18.20
CA ARG A 23 -21.00 -8.32 -18.56
C ARG A 23 -21.45 -8.73 -19.94
N ASN A 24 -22.68 -8.39 -20.33
CA ASN A 24 -23.22 -8.67 -21.65
C ASN A 24 -22.54 -7.86 -22.75
N THR A 25 -22.10 -6.65 -22.45
CA THR A 25 -21.37 -5.77 -23.40
C THR A 25 -19.93 -6.24 -23.63
N LEU A 26 -19.29 -6.81 -22.61
CA LEU A 26 -17.95 -7.38 -22.68
C LEU A 26 -17.86 -8.69 -23.45
N GLY A 27 -19.01 -9.24 -23.92
CA GLY A 27 -19.15 -10.53 -24.57
C GLY A 27 -17.94 -10.98 -25.38
N SER A 28 -17.28 -12.02 -24.88
CA SER A 28 -16.27 -12.86 -25.56
C SER A 28 -15.03 -12.20 -26.17
N GLU A 29 -14.60 -11.00 -25.76
CA GLU A 29 -13.25 -10.60 -26.09
C GLU A 29 -12.26 -11.48 -25.29
N PRO A 30 -11.34 -12.20 -26.00
CA PRO A 30 -10.29 -12.92 -25.33
C PRO A 30 -9.45 -11.90 -24.56
N MET A 31 -9.30 -12.11 -23.25
CA MET A 31 -8.39 -11.33 -22.40
C MET A 31 -7.02 -11.35 -23.07
N THR A 32 -6.70 -10.29 -23.80
CA THR A 32 -5.38 -10.11 -24.41
C THR A 32 -4.34 -10.13 -23.29
N SER A 33 -3.20 -10.72 -23.56
CA SER A 33 -2.11 -11.03 -22.63
C SER A 33 -1.34 -9.79 -22.12
N GLU A 34 -1.95 -8.61 -22.16
CA GLU A 34 -1.38 -7.42 -21.53
C GLU A 34 -1.50 -7.54 -20.01
N ARG A 35 -0.44 -7.19 -19.31
CA ARG A 35 -0.36 -7.14 -17.84
C ARG A 35 -1.61 -6.42 -17.32
N ALA A 36 -2.47 -7.15 -16.65
CA ALA A 36 -3.76 -6.61 -16.19
C ALA A 36 -3.50 -5.62 -15.05
N VAL A 37 -3.57 -4.34 -15.34
CA VAL A 37 -3.37 -3.28 -14.34
C VAL A 37 -4.62 -3.13 -13.49
N ALA A 38 -4.47 -3.06 -12.17
CA ALA A 38 -5.55 -2.77 -11.25
C ALA A 38 -6.19 -1.41 -11.58
N LYS A 39 -7.52 -1.40 -11.77
CA LYS A 39 -8.31 -0.21 -12.10
C LYS A 39 -9.18 0.19 -10.91
N ASN A 40 -9.60 1.44 -10.85
CA ASN A 40 -10.65 1.87 -9.92
C ASN A 40 -11.72 2.66 -10.68
N LEU A 41 -12.73 1.94 -11.15
CA LEU A 41 -13.80 2.42 -12.03
C LEU A 41 -15.13 2.66 -11.30
N ILE A 42 -15.10 2.75 -9.97
CA ILE A 42 -16.28 2.99 -9.15
C ILE A 42 -16.03 4.15 -8.16
N PHE A 43 -17.08 4.83 -7.81
CA PHE A 43 -17.11 5.76 -6.67
C PHE A 43 -18.52 5.85 -6.10
N CYS A 44 -18.65 6.42 -4.92
CA CYS A 44 -19.93 6.66 -4.26
C CYS A 44 -20.04 8.14 -3.88
N LEU A 45 -21.24 8.69 -4.03
CA LEU A 45 -21.53 10.06 -3.65
C LEU A 45 -22.95 10.17 -3.08
N GLY A 46 -23.06 10.58 -1.81
CA GLY A 46 -24.35 10.83 -1.18
C GLY A 46 -25.27 9.61 -1.07
N GLY A 47 -24.70 8.40 -1.07
CA GLY A 47 -25.45 7.14 -1.06
C GLY A 47 -25.82 6.63 -2.44
N ASP A 48 -25.34 7.26 -3.51
CA ASP A 48 -25.46 6.75 -4.87
C ASP A 48 -24.15 6.12 -5.32
N PHE A 49 -24.26 4.94 -5.92
CA PHE A 49 -23.16 4.16 -6.48
C PHE A 49 -22.99 4.49 -7.96
N PHE A 50 -21.74 4.65 -8.39
CA PHE A 50 -21.38 4.94 -9.77
C PHE A 50 -20.40 3.92 -10.28
N LEU A 51 -20.63 3.44 -11.51
CA LEU A 51 -19.78 2.49 -12.21
C LEU A 51 -19.51 2.99 -13.62
N TRP A 52 -18.24 3.09 -13.98
CA TRP A 52 -17.80 3.45 -15.32
C TRP A 52 -17.79 2.25 -16.26
N ASP A 53 -18.44 2.39 -17.38
CA ASP A 53 -18.38 1.47 -18.51
C ASP A 53 -17.40 2.01 -19.55
N ASP A 54 -16.23 1.38 -19.65
CA ASP A 54 -15.16 1.82 -20.55
C ASP A 54 -15.49 1.54 -22.03
N ALA A 55 -16.30 0.50 -22.32
CA ALA A 55 -16.72 0.15 -23.67
C ALA A 55 -17.70 1.17 -24.25
N ASN A 56 -18.73 1.53 -23.49
CA ASN A 56 -19.74 2.50 -23.90
C ASN A 56 -19.38 3.94 -23.53
N ARG A 57 -18.35 4.14 -22.69
CA ARG A 57 -17.88 5.46 -22.18
C ARG A 57 -18.97 6.25 -21.47
N VAL A 58 -19.70 5.56 -20.61
CA VAL A 58 -20.80 6.12 -19.79
C VAL A 58 -20.66 5.70 -18.33
N PHE A 59 -21.32 6.45 -17.46
CA PHE A 59 -21.54 6.01 -16.09
C PHE A 59 -22.93 5.40 -15.93
N TYR A 60 -23.01 4.32 -15.17
CA TYR A 60 -24.25 3.85 -14.59
C TYR A 60 -24.29 4.27 -13.14
N THR A 61 -25.42 4.78 -12.69
CA THR A 61 -25.63 5.20 -11.29
C THR A 61 -26.94 4.66 -10.73
N THR A 62 -26.89 4.18 -9.50
CA THR A 62 -28.05 3.72 -8.74
C THR A 62 -27.96 4.15 -7.30
N SER A 63 -29.12 4.37 -6.68
CA SER A 63 -29.18 4.78 -5.28
C SER A 63 -29.19 3.58 -4.34
N LEU A 64 -28.13 3.45 -3.52
CA LEU A 64 -28.02 2.38 -2.51
C LEU A 64 -29.13 2.47 -1.46
N ARG A 65 -29.59 3.69 -1.15
CA ARG A 65 -30.69 3.90 -0.19
C ARG A 65 -32.02 3.40 -0.72
N GLN A 66 -32.26 3.54 -2.03
CA GLN A 66 -33.48 3.02 -2.67
C GLN A 66 -33.48 1.48 -2.70
N LEU A 67 -32.33 0.87 -2.94
CA LEU A 67 -32.19 -0.60 -2.88
C LEU A 67 -32.52 -1.17 -1.50
N ASN A 68 -32.39 -0.37 -0.43
CA ASN A 68 -32.75 -0.80 0.91
C ASN A 68 -34.28 -0.78 1.17
N THR A 69 -35.03 0.03 0.40
CA THR A 69 -36.47 0.23 0.57
C THR A 69 -37.32 -0.44 -0.50
N ALA A 70 -36.73 -0.89 -1.61
CA ALA A 70 -37.44 -1.52 -2.72
C ALA A 70 -37.97 -2.92 -2.35
N GLU A 71 -39.20 -3.23 -2.73
CA GLU A 71 -39.75 -4.58 -2.72
C GLU A 71 -39.08 -5.39 -3.84
N GLU A 72 -38.87 -6.70 -3.63
CA GLU A 72 -37.99 -7.61 -4.39
C GLU A 72 -38.25 -7.75 -5.91
N GLN A 73 -39.22 -7.05 -6.49
CA GLN A 73 -39.66 -7.23 -7.88
C GLN A 73 -39.10 -6.22 -8.90
N ASP A 74 -38.47 -5.15 -8.45
CA ASP A 74 -37.85 -4.19 -9.38
C ASP A 74 -36.33 -4.46 -9.46
N GLY A 75 -35.84 -4.95 -10.58
CA GLY A 75 -34.42 -5.25 -10.83
C GLY A 75 -33.46 -4.06 -10.71
N GLY A 76 -33.85 -3.07 -9.93
CA GLY A 76 -33.09 -1.85 -9.59
C GLY A 76 -33.11 -0.82 -10.73
N SER A 77 -33.79 0.30 -10.51
CA SER A 77 -33.72 1.44 -11.44
C SER A 77 -32.32 2.04 -11.41
N PHE A 78 -31.78 2.38 -12.56
CA PHE A 78 -30.50 3.06 -12.69
C PHE A 78 -30.58 4.15 -13.75
N GLN A 79 -29.74 5.17 -13.61
CA GLN A 79 -29.57 6.21 -14.61
C GLN A 79 -28.27 6.01 -15.35
N THR A 80 -28.25 6.42 -16.63
CA THR A 80 -27.07 6.41 -17.48
C THR A 80 -26.61 7.85 -17.70
N LEU A 81 -25.38 8.17 -17.24
CA LEU A 81 -24.77 9.48 -17.45
C LEU A 81 -23.85 9.41 -18.65
N MET A 82 -24.21 10.12 -19.69
CA MET A 82 -23.45 10.17 -20.95
C MET A 82 -22.46 11.32 -20.96
N CYS A 83 -21.22 11.03 -21.30
CA CYS A 83 -20.20 12.05 -21.53
C CYS A 83 -20.41 12.73 -22.88
N ILE A 84 -20.63 14.05 -22.91
CA ILE A 84 -20.75 14.80 -24.18
C ILE A 84 -19.46 14.70 -25.00
N ASN A 85 -18.31 14.81 -24.33
CA ASN A 85 -16.99 14.60 -24.92
C ASN A 85 -16.31 13.43 -24.19
N PRO A 86 -16.53 12.19 -24.61
CA PRO A 86 -15.97 11.03 -23.91
C PRO A 86 -14.44 11.01 -24.01
N PRO A 87 -13.74 10.51 -22.96
CA PRO A 87 -12.29 10.41 -22.97
C PRO A 87 -11.82 9.55 -24.15
N ARG A 88 -10.72 9.98 -24.80
CA ARG A 88 -10.12 9.27 -25.96
C ARG A 88 -9.03 8.27 -25.53
N PHE A 89 -8.94 7.99 -24.24
CA PHE A 89 -7.98 7.08 -23.63
C PHE A 89 -8.72 6.07 -22.73
N PRO A 90 -8.15 4.90 -22.46
CA PRO A 90 -8.69 3.96 -21.48
C PRO A 90 -8.65 4.59 -20.09
N VAL A 91 -9.78 4.54 -19.38
CA VAL A 91 -9.87 5.05 -18.00
C VAL A 91 -9.38 4.00 -17.03
N CYS A 92 -8.44 4.39 -16.17
CA CYS A 92 -7.87 3.51 -15.15
C CYS A 92 -8.30 3.88 -13.73
N GLN A 93 -8.67 5.15 -13.51
CA GLN A 93 -9.01 5.63 -12.18
C GLN A 93 -10.07 6.76 -12.25
N LEU A 94 -10.97 6.73 -11.29
CA LEU A 94 -11.95 7.78 -11.03
C LEU A 94 -11.62 8.50 -9.73
N LEU A 95 -11.63 9.83 -9.77
CA LEU A 95 -11.36 10.66 -8.59
C LEU A 95 -12.47 11.68 -8.40
N LEU A 96 -13.21 11.56 -7.30
CA LEU A 96 -14.23 12.55 -6.91
C LEU A 96 -13.54 13.80 -6.36
N SER A 97 -13.97 14.98 -6.80
CA SER A 97 -13.43 16.26 -6.31
C SER A 97 -13.81 16.51 -4.84
N PRO A 98 -13.01 17.25 -4.07
CA PRO A 98 -13.36 17.63 -2.69
C PRO A 98 -14.70 18.39 -2.62
N THR A 99 -15.05 19.15 -3.65
CA THR A 99 -16.32 19.87 -3.77
C THR A 99 -17.51 18.99 -4.17
N GLN A 100 -17.28 17.70 -4.42
CA GLN A 100 -18.27 16.69 -4.82
C GLN A 100 -19.06 17.01 -6.12
N GLY A 101 -18.70 18.07 -6.83
CA GLY A 101 -19.38 18.47 -8.07
C GLY A 101 -18.70 17.92 -9.36
N HIS A 102 -17.51 17.36 -9.25
CA HIS A 102 -16.72 16.94 -10.42
C HIS A 102 -16.09 15.58 -10.19
N VAL A 103 -15.94 14.82 -11.26
CA VAL A 103 -15.25 13.53 -11.27
C VAL A 103 -14.15 13.57 -12.33
N ALA A 104 -12.90 13.32 -11.93
CA ALA A 104 -11.81 13.16 -12.88
C ALA A 104 -11.74 11.71 -13.37
N LEU A 105 -11.74 11.55 -14.69
CA LEU A 105 -11.47 10.29 -15.38
C LEU A 105 -10.00 10.31 -15.79
N VAL A 106 -9.23 9.42 -15.23
CA VAL A 106 -7.76 9.40 -15.36
C VAL A 106 -7.32 8.13 -16.07
N GLY A 107 -6.46 8.29 -17.05
CA GLY A 107 -5.77 7.20 -17.74
C GLY A 107 -4.32 7.54 -17.99
N GLU A 108 -3.53 6.60 -18.45
CA GLU A 108 -2.09 6.81 -18.70
C GLU A 108 -1.80 7.90 -19.75
N ARG A 109 -2.74 8.13 -20.65
CA ARG A 109 -2.58 9.01 -21.81
C ARG A 109 -3.40 10.29 -21.72
N GLY A 110 -3.96 10.60 -20.54
CA GLY A 110 -4.72 11.83 -20.37
C GLY A 110 -5.62 11.83 -19.16
N ALA A 111 -6.25 12.98 -18.95
CA ALA A 111 -7.28 13.18 -17.95
C ALA A 111 -8.47 13.96 -18.55
N SER A 112 -9.68 13.65 -18.08
CA SER A 112 -10.90 14.40 -18.41
C SER A 112 -11.69 14.61 -17.13
N VAL A 113 -12.42 15.71 -17.03
CA VAL A 113 -13.26 16.01 -15.87
C VAL A 113 -14.71 16.07 -16.29
N LEU A 114 -15.52 15.25 -15.65
CA LEU A 114 -16.96 15.26 -15.78
C LEU A 114 -17.57 16.14 -14.68
N GLU A 115 -18.45 17.07 -15.09
CA GLU A 115 -19.27 17.87 -14.18
C GLU A 115 -20.55 17.09 -13.89
N LEU A 116 -20.83 16.82 -12.61
CA LEU A 116 -22.02 16.11 -12.19
C LEU A 116 -23.24 17.01 -12.38
N PRO A 117 -24.32 16.49 -13.02
CA PRO A 117 -25.53 17.28 -13.25
C PRO A 117 -26.27 17.59 -11.95
N GLN A 118 -27.17 18.55 -12.03
CA GLN A 118 -27.99 18.93 -10.88
C GLN A 118 -29.00 17.84 -10.51
N ARG A 119 -29.31 17.76 -9.23
CA ARG A 119 -30.27 16.80 -8.69
C ARG A 119 -31.53 17.55 -8.24
N TRP A 120 -32.68 17.01 -8.58
CA TRP A 120 -33.97 17.51 -8.08
C TRP A 120 -35.02 16.39 -8.05
N GLY A 121 -36.21 16.71 -7.57
CA GLY A 121 -37.30 15.77 -7.40
C GLY A 121 -37.35 15.12 -6.02
N LYS A 122 -38.39 14.34 -5.76
CA LYS A 122 -38.63 13.72 -4.44
C LYS A 122 -37.54 12.75 -4.01
N ARG A 123 -36.84 12.14 -4.96
CA ARG A 123 -35.79 11.15 -4.75
C ARG A 123 -34.37 11.72 -4.90
N SER A 124 -34.26 13.04 -5.18
CA SER A 124 -32.96 13.71 -5.41
C SER A 124 -32.12 13.03 -6.50
N GLU A 125 -32.78 12.60 -7.58
CA GLU A 125 -32.15 11.96 -8.74
C GLU A 125 -31.60 13.00 -9.72
N PHE A 126 -30.65 12.62 -10.56
CA PHE A 126 -30.12 13.51 -11.59
C PHE A 126 -31.22 13.88 -12.60
N GLU A 127 -31.31 15.16 -12.91
CA GLU A 127 -32.31 15.73 -13.82
C GLU A 127 -33.74 15.19 -13.60
N GLY A 128 -34.14 15.00 -12.33
CA GLY A 128 -35.48 14.56 -11.97
C GLY A 128 -35.80 13.11 -12.30
N GLY A 129 -34.80 12.23 -12.44
CA GLY A 129 -34.97 10.80 -12.64
C GLY A 129 -35.02 10.37 -14.12
N ARG A 130 -34.52 11.18 -15.05
CA ARG A 130 -34.35 10.75 -16.44
C ARG A 130 -33.43 9.57 -16.55
N SER A 131 -33.78 8.56 -17.36
CA SER A 131 -32.95 7.36 -17.55
C SER A 131 -31.62 7.66 -18.24
N LEU A 132 -31.58 8.67 -19.09
CA LEU A 132 -30.40 9.13 -19.82
C LEU A 132 -30.14 10.61 -19.52
N VAL A 133 -28.97 10.93 -19.02
CA VAL A 133 -28.55 12.28 -18.63
C VAL A 133 -27.24 12.64 -19.31
N ASN A 134 -27.20 13.80 -19.97
CA ASN A 134 -25.99 14.28 -20.63
C ASN A 134 -25.14 15.07 -19.63
N CYS A 135 -23.88 14.68 -19.52
CA CYS A 135 -22.93 15.31 -18.61
C CYS A 135 -21.85 16.05 -19.39
N LYS A 136 -21.58 17.28 -18.97
CA LYS A 136 -20.48 18.06 -19.54
C LYS A 136 -19.16 17.41 -19.14
N THR A 137 -18.32 17.08 -20.14
CA THR A 137 -17.00 16.49 -19.93
C THR A 137 -15.96 17.39 -20.58
N THR A 138 -14.94 17.75 -19.83
CA THR A 138 -13.90 18.67 -20.25
C THR A 138 -12.55 17.96 -20.22
N PRO A 139 -11.86 17.78 -21.36
CA PRO A 139 -10.53 17.20 -21.39
C PRO A 139 -9.52 18.16 -20.76
N VAL A 140 -8.64 17.63 -19.93
CA VAL A 140 -7.57 18.36 -19.24
C VAL A 140 -6.23 18.03 -19.90
N ALA A 141 -5.46 19.06 -20.24
CA ALA A 141 -4.13 18.91 -20.84
C ALA A 141 -4.13 18.11 -22.17
N GLU A 142 -5.23 18.03 -22.90
CA GLU A 142 -5.35 17.23 -24.13
C GLU A 142 -4.28 17.62 -25.16
N ARG A 143 -4.05 18.93 -25.34
CA ARG A 143 -3.02 19.44 -26.25
C ARG A 143 -1.62 19.00 -25.84
N PHE A 144 -1.34 18.99 -24.54
CA PHE A 144 -0.05 18.56 -24.00
C PHE A 144 0.21 17.08 -24.29
N PHE A 145 -0.74 16.19 -23.94
CA PHE A 145 -0.60 14.76 -24.19
C PHE A 145 -0.59 14.39 -25.67
N THR A 146 -1.28 15.16 -26.51
CA THR A 146 -1.26 14.97 -27.96
C THR A 146 0.09 15.39 -28.56
N SER A 147 0.65 16.51 -28.11
CA SER A 147 1.93 17.02 -28.61
C SER A 147 3.15 16.26 -28.07
N SER A 148 3.01 15.59 -26.94
CA SER A 148 4.08 14.88 -26.24
C SER A 148 3.74 13.39 -26.06
N PRO A 149 3.76 12.58 -27.12
CA PRO A 149 3.33 11.17 -27.07
C PRO A 149 4.23 10.27 -26.21
N SER A 150 5.44 10.69 -25.91
CA SER A 150 6.36 9.98 -25.02
C SER A 150 6.09 10.21 -23.54
N VAL A 151 5.27 11.23 -23.20
CA VAL A 151 4.95 11.54 -21.81
C VAL A 151 3.67 10.83 -21.41
N SER A 152 3.72 10.08 -20.31
CA SER A 152 2.58 9.41 -19.70
C SER A 152 2.17 10.08 -18.40
N LEU A 153 0.91 9.95 -18.04
CA LEU A 153 0.40 10.35 -16.74
C LEU A 153 0.64 9.22 -15.73
N ARG A 154 1.40 9.51 -14.68
CA ARG A 154 1.70 8.54 -13.62
C ARG A 154 0.67 8.55 -12.52
N GLN A 155 0.32 9.74 -12.03
CA GLN A 155 -0.66 9.89 -10.98
C GLN A 155 -1.43 11.20 -11.12
N ALA A 156 -2.69 11.18 -10.68
CA ALA A 156 -3.52 12.37 -10.57
C ALA A 156 -4.13 12.44 -9.15
N ALA A 157 -4.32 13.64 -8.66
CA ALA A 157 -5.05 13.88 -7.41
C ALA A 157 -5.74 15.25 -7.46
N TRP A 158 -6.81 15.41 -6.69
CA TRP A 158 -7.39 16.72 -6.47
C TRP A 158 -6.62 17.46 -5.38
N TYR A 159 -6.40 18.76 -5.61
CA TYR A 159 -5.89 19.63 -4.57
C TYR A 159 -6.87 19.67 -3.38
N PRO A 160 -6.45 19.47 -2.12
CA PRO A 160 -7.34 19.18 -1.00
C PRO A 160 -8.13 20.40 -0.46
N SER A 161 -8.23 21.49 -1.22
CA SER A 161 -9.00 22.66 -0.80
C SER A 161 -10.48 22.50 -1.11
N GLU A 162 -11.32 22.59 -0.11
CA GLU A 162 -12.79 22.59 -0.26
C GLU A 162 -13.36 23.93 -0.74
N THR A 163 -12.59 25.00 -0.58
CA THR A 163 -13.00 26.35 -0.95
C THR A 163 -12.44 26.74 -2.32
N GLY A 164 -13.31 27.29 -3.16
CA GLY A 164 -12.96 27.76 -4.49
C GLY A 164 -13.06 26.69 -5.57
N GLU A 165 -12.48 26.97 -6.75
CA GLU A 165 -12.54 26.04 -7.88
C GLU A 165 -11.66 24.81 -7.65
N PRO A 166 -12.13 23.63 -8.01
CA PRO A 166 -11.31 22.43 -7.88
C PRO A 166 -10.11 22.50 -8.82
N LEU A 167 -8.95 22.08 -8.31
CA LEU A 167 -7.71 21.99 -9.09
C LEU A 167 -7.32 20.53 -9.22
N LEU A 168 -7.09 20.10 -10.45
CA LEU A 168 -6.55 18.78 -10.73
C LEU A 168 -5.02 18.84 -10.83
N VAL A 169 -4.34 18.00 -10.10
CA VAL A 169 -2.89 17.92 -10.04
C VAL A 169 -2.43 16.65 -10.72
N LEU A 170 -1.54 16.77 -11.69
CA LEU A 170 -1.04 15.68 -12.51
C LEU A 170 0.48 15.53 -12.35
N LEU A 171 0.94 14.34 -12.01
CA LEU A 171 2.34 13.93 -12.08
C LEU A 171 2.56 13.17 -13.38
N THR A 172 3.49 13.63 -14.17
CA THR A 172 3.80 13.07 -15.49
C THR A 172 5.20 12.47 -15.54
N SER A 173 5.43 11.55 -16.47
CA SER A 173 6.68 10.78 -16.61
C SER A 173 7.91 11.63 -16.95
N ASP A 174 7.74 12.90 -17.26
CA ASP A 174 8.80 13.90 -17.42
C ASP A 174 9.24 14.55 -16.09
N ASN A 175 8.92 13.91 -14.96
CA ASN A 175 9.21 14.41 -13.61
C ASN A 175 8.68 15.83 -13.36
N THR A 176 7.43 16.06 -13.73
CA THR A 176 6.81 17.38 -13.55
C THR A 176 5.42 17.24 -12.93
N ILE A 177 5.14 18.04 -11.91
CA ILE A 177 3.81 18.19 -11.32
C ILE A 177 3.15 19.43 -11.90
N ARG A 178 1.96 19.26 -12.47
CA ARG A 178 1.18 20.31 -13.13
C ARG A 178 -0.18 20.47 -12.46
N PHE A 179 -0.52 21.71 -12.13
CA PHE A 179 -1.81 22.08 -11.53
C PHE A 179 -2.71 22.68 -12.59
N TYR A 180 -3.89 22.11 -12.77
CA TYR A 180 -4.88 22.57 -13.75
C TYR A 180 -6.14 23.06 -13.07
N CYS A 181 -6.62 24.25 -13.51
CA CYS A 181 -7.91 24.78 -13.13
C CYS A 181 -8.94 24.43 -14.20
N LEU A 182 -10.17 24.10 -13.81
CA LEU A 182 -11.22 23.72 -14.75
C LEU A 182 -11.68 24.86 -15.66
N LYS A 183 -11.43 26.12 -15.30
CA LYS A 183 -11.68 27.28 -16.18
C LYS A 183 -10.74 27.35 -17.37
N ALA A 184 -9.48 26.91 -17.19
CA ALA A 184 -8.48 26.89 -18.24
C ALA A 184 -7.81 25.51 -18.32
N PRO A 185 -8.54 24.46 -18.71
CA PRO A 185 -8.10 23.06 -18.55
C PRO A 185 -6.95 22.66 -19.46
N GLN A 186 -6.62 23.47 -20.47
CA GLN A 186 -5.53 23.18 -21.41
C GLN A 186 -4.19 23.81 -21.02
N ALA A 187 -4.20 24.78 -20.11
CA ALA A 187 -2.98 25.44 -19.62
C ALA A 187 -2.84 25.23 -18.12
N PRO A 188 -1.68 24.75 -17.64
CA PRO A 188 -1.45 24.59 -16.21
C PRO A 188 -1.33 25.96 -15.53
N VAL A 189 -1.99 26.16 -14.39
CA VAL A 189 -1.84 27.36 -13.54
C VAL A 189 -0.51 27.38 -12.82
N LYS A 190 0.08 26.22 -12.58
CA LYS A 190 1.41 26.06 -11.97
C LYS A 190 2.07 24.82 -12.51
N VAL A 191 3.35 24.92 -12.80
CA VAL A 191 4.22 23.81 -13.19
C VAL A 191 5.37 23.74 -12.20
N VAL A 192 5.63 22.57 -11.69
CA VAL A 192 6.68 22.31 -10.69
C VAL A 192 7.54 21.17 -11.21
N PRO A 193 8.75 21.44 -11.71
CA PRO A 193 9.70 20.38 -12.03
C PRO A 193 10.16 19.72 -10.73
N VAL A 194 10.17 18.40 -10.71
CA VAL A 194 10.60 17.60 -9.57
C VAL A 194 11.92 16.87 -9.85
N SER A 195 12.55 17.11 -11.01
CA SER A 195 13.90 16.64 -11.29
C SER A 195 14.93 17.29 -10.37
N GLN A 196 15.99 16.57 -10.05
CA GLN A 196 17.13 17.11 -9.31
C GLN A 196 17.90 18.07 -10.24
N CYS A 197 17.63 19.36 -10.17
CA CYS A 197 18.51 20.38 -10.73
C CYS A 197 18.98 21.24 -9.57
N ASP A 198 20.29 21.29 -9.38
CA ASP A 198 20.93 22.27 -8.52
C ASP A 198 20.54 23.69 -8.98
N ASP A 199 20.10 24.50 -8.05
CA ASP A 199 19.47 25.82 -8.26
C ASP A 199 20.39 26.90 -8.89
N ASP A 200 21.61 26.58 -9.37
CA ASP A 200 22.60 27.58 -9.78
C ASP A 200 22.95 27.61 -11.27
N SER A 201 22.33 26.82 -12.11
CA SER A 201 22.59 26.92 -13.56
C SER A 201 21.32 27.20 -14.35
N SER A 202 21.20 28.42 -14.85
CA SER A 202 20.16 28.92 -15.78
C SER A 202 20.19 28.24 -17.16
N VAL A 203 20.62 27.00 -17.27
CA VAL A 203 20.62 26.23 -18.50
C VAL A 203 19.45 25.26 -18.47
N GLN A 204 18.45 25.54 -19.29
CA GLN A 204 17.40 24.58 -19.63
C GLN A 204 18.02 23.35 -20.28
N VAL A 205 18.33 22.33 -19.49
CA VAL A 205 18.78 21.04 -20.02
C VAL A 205 17.56 20.34 -20.61
N PRO A 206 17.61 19.90 -21.90
CA PRO A 206 16.50 19.19 -22.51
C PRO A 206 16.21 17.88 -21.75
N ALA A 207 14.93 17.55 -21.64
CA ALA A 207 14.31 16.49 -20.82
C ALA A 207 14.74 15.03 -21.12
N ARG A 208 15.95 14.80 -21.55
CA ARG A 208 16.61 13.48 -21.65
C ARG A 208 17.81 13.45 -20.73
N SER A 209 17.60 13.81 -19.49
CA SER A 209 18.63 13.76 -18.47
C SER A 209 19.02 12.31 -18.19
N TYR A 210 20.30 12.09 -18.07
CA TYR A 210 20.95 10.86 -17.58
C TYR A 210 20.39 10.41 -16.20
N ALA A 211 19.86 11.36 -15.42
CA ALA A 211 19.15 11.13 -14.16
C ALA A 211 17.91 10.23 -14.29
N ALA A 212 17.16 10.32 -15.39
CA ALA A 212 16.01 9.44 -15.63
C ALA A 212 16.42 7.98 -15.85
N SER A 213 17.69 7.71 -16.21
CA SER A 213 18.25 6.37 -16.36
C SER A 213 18.80 5.81 -15.06
N LEU A 214 18.84 6.61 -13.99
CA LEU A 214 19.41 6.28 -12.68
C LEU A 214 18.38 5.95 -11.59
N GLY A 215 17.08 5.83 -11.94
CA GLY A 215 16.02 5.56 -10.94
C GLY A 215 15.54 6.80 -10.17
N GLU A 216 15.94 7.99 -10.60
CA GLU A 216 15.50 9.27 -10.02
C GLU A 216 14.18 9.74 -10.64
N VAL A 217 13.22 8.81 -10.75
CA VAL A 217 11.91 9.09 -11.33
C VAL A 217 10.89 9.25 -10.21
N ALA A 218 10.16 10.38 -10.20
CA ALA A 218 9.04 10.56 -9.31
C ALA A 218 7.89 9.64 -9.74
N VAL A 219 7.46 8.75 -8.83
CA VAL A 219 6.45 7.72 -9.11
C VAL A 219 5.09 8.06 -8.54
N ALA A 220 5.07 8.70 -7.37
CA ALA A 220 3.83 9.00 -6.66
C ALA A 220 3.95 10.30 -5.84
N PHE A 221 2.80 10.86 -5.49
CA PHE A 221 2.71 11.98 -4.57
C PHE A 221 1.43 11.91 -3.75
N ASP A 222 1.42 12.52 -2.58
CA ASP A 222 0.19 12.69 -1.81
C ASP A 222 0.22 13.99 -1.00
N PHE A 223 -0.98 14.53 -0.73
CA PHE A 223 -1.14 15.71 0.09
C PHE A 223 -1.37 15.30 1.54
N GLY A 224 -0.61 15.91 2.44
CA GLY A 224 -0.87 15.83 3.87
C GLY A 224 -2.05 16.72 4.31
N PRO A 225 -2.48 16.58 5.57
CA PRO A 225 -3.53 17.40 6.15
C PRO A 225 -3.16 18.88 6.18
N LEU A 226 -4.18 19.73 6.30
CA LEU A 226 -3.99 21.17 6.44
C LEU A 226 -3.07 21.47 7.62
N SER A 227 -2.06 22.29 7.38
CA SER A 227 -1.08 22.74 8.36
C SER A 227 -0.95 24.26 8.34
N TYR A 228 -0.34 24.80 9.36
CA TYR A 228 -0.05 26.22 9.44
C TYR A 228 1.48 26.42 9.53
N VAL A 229 2.03 27.13 8.55
CA VAL A 229 3.43 27.54 8.56
C VAL A 229 3.47 29.06 8.56
N ARG A 230 4.01 29.67 9.62
CA ARG A 230 4.05 31.13 9.80
C ARG A 230 2.66 31.77 9.55
N GLU A 231 1.63 31.22 10.21
CA GLU A 231 0.22 31.65 10.13
C GLU A 231 -0.46 31.46 8.74
N ARG A 232 0.24 30.90 7.76
CA ARG A 232 -0.33 30.60 6.44
C ARG A 232 -0.85 29.19 6.38
N ARG A 233 -2.06 29.03 5.82
CA ARG A 233 -2.62 27.72 5.52
C ARG A 233 -1.83 27.06 4.40
N VAL A 234 -1.26 25.90 4.66
CA VAL A 234 -0.47 25.12 3.68
C VAL A 234 -0.90 23.66 3.71
N TYR A 235 -0.78 23.02 2.56
CA TYR A 235 -0.88 21.57 2.45
C TYR A 235 0.51 21.03 2.11
N PRO A 236 1.09 20.17 2.96
CA PRO A 236 2.32 19.48 2.62
C PRO A 236 2.08 18.56 1.42
N LEU A 237 2.95 18.60 0.44
CA LEU A 237 2.97 17.73 -0.72
C LEU A 237 4.19 16.85 -0.63
N TYR A 238 3.98 15.57 -0.40
CA TYR A 238 5.03 14.55 -0.36
C TYR A 238 5.19 13.95 -1.75
N ILE A 239 6.41 13.85 -2.23
CA ILE A 239 6.76 13.34 -3.56
C ILE A 239 7.71 12.17 -3.37
N LEU A 240 7.31 11.02 -3.87
CA LEU A 240 8.04 9.76 -3.76
C LEU A 240 8.73 9.44 -5.08
N TYR A 241 9.97 9.02 -4.99
CA TYR A 241 10.78 8.53 -6.10
C TYR A 241 10.89 7.00 -6.08
N GLU A 242 11.17 6.43 -7.24
CA GLU A 242 11.30 4.98 -7.43
C GLU A 242 12.37 4.35 -6.52
N ASN A 243 13.41 5.12 -6.18
CA ASN A 243 14.47 4.69 -5.25
C ASN A 243 14.07 4.76 -3.77
N GLY A 244 12.81 5.13 -3.44
CA GLY A 244 12.29 5.28 -2.09
C GLY A 244 12.52 6.65 -1.45
N GLU A 245 13.30 7.53 -2.07
CA GLU A 245 13.49 8.89 -1.56
C GLU A 245 12.18 9.68 -1.57
N THR A 246 11.94 10.38 -0.50
CA THR A 246 10.75 11.23 -0.35
C THR A 246 11.16 12.69 -0.19
N TYR A 247 10.48 13.57 -0.92
CA TYR A 247 10.68 15.01 -0.85
C TYR A 247 9.40 15.70 -0.39
N LEU A 248 9.55 16.86 0.24
CA LEU A 248 8.45 17.68 0.75
C LEU A 248 8.42 19.05 0.08
N CYS A 249 7.23 19.47 -0.35
CA CYS A 249 6.95 20.85 -0.74
C CYS A 249 5.73 21.35 0.05
N HIS A 250 5.72 22.60 0.46
CA HIS A 250 4.53 23.22 1.04
C HIS A 250 3.75 23.94 -0.04
N THR A 251 2.48 23.59 -0.19
CA THR A 251 1.59 24.21 -1.16
C THR A 251 0.55 25.07 -0.47
N SER A 252 0.29 26.25 -0.97
CA SER A 252 -0.77 27.13 -0.47
C SER A 252 -1.58 27.71 -1.63
N ARG A 253 -2.82 28.02 -1.36
CA ARG A 253 -3.72 28.66 -2.30
C ARG A 253 -4.51 29.77 -1.60
N VAL A 254 -4.26 31.00 -1.99
CA VAL A 254 -5.07 32.16 -1.59
C VAL A 254 -5.88 32.64 -2.81
N THR A 255 -5.23 33.20 -3.79
CA THR A 255 -5.80 33.55 -5.10
C THR A 255 -5.19 32.67 -6.20
N THR A 256 -3.89 32.46 -6.13
CA THR A 256 -3.10 31.60 -7.02
C THR A 256 -2.43 30.49 -6.22
N VAL A 257 -2.07 29.39 -6.88
CA VAL A 257 -1.32 28.31 -6.27
C VAL A 257 0.14 28.73 -6.13
N SER A 258 0.64 28.73 -4.92
CA SER A 258 2.07 28.86 -4.62
C SER A 258 2.60 27.52 -4.11
N VAL A 259 3.78 27.16 -4.61
CA VAL A 259 4.51 25.98 -4.17
C VAL A 259 5.85 26.45 -3.63
N GLY A 260 6.14 26.09 -2.39
CA GLY A 260 7.38 26.41 -1.71
C GLY A 260 8.58 25.64 -2.29
N LYS A 261 9.77 25.93 -1.78
CA LYS A 261 10.98 25.21 -2.15
C LYS A 261 10.83 23.73 -1.80
N ARG A 262 11.35 22.86 -2.65
CA ARG A 262 11.46 21.42 -2.40
C ARG A 262 12.52 21.19 -1.32
N VAL A 263 12.15 20.41 -0.31
CA VAL A 263 13.00 20.02 0.82
C VAL A 263 13.19 18.51 0.76
N GLY A 264 14.40 18.05 0.89
CA GLY A 264 14.73 16.63 0.90
C GLY A 264 15.98 16.30 0.07
N PRO A 265 16.32 14.99 -0.07
CA PRO A 265 15.50 13.87 0.39
C PRO A 265 15.32 13.87 1.91
N LEU A 266 14.13 13.53 2.38
CA LEU A 266 13.84 13.43 3.82
C LEU A 266 14.65 12.27 4.40
N PRO A 267 15.49 12.50 5.44
CA PRO A 267 16.26 11.43 6.03
C PRO A 267 15.33 10.39 6.69
N MET A 268 15.64 9.12 6.48
CA MET A 268 14.88 8.00 7.04
C MET A 268 15.67 7.36 8.18
N TYR A 269 15.01 7.10 9.30
CA TYR A 269 15.58 6.47 10.48
C TYR A 269 14.77 5.23 10.90
N PRO A 270 15.41 4.19 11.49
CA PRO A 270 16.87 4.02 11.62
C PRO A 270 17.54 3.94 10.25
N ALA A 271 18.79 4.40 10.15
CA ALA A 271 19.54 4.28 8.91
C ALA A 271 19.72 2.80 8.57
N ALA A 272 19.27 2.38 7.40
CA ALA A 272 19.46 1.04 6.89
C ALA A 272 20.72 0.96 6.02
N GLU A 273 21.34 -0.22 5.94
CA GLU A 273 22.45 -0.46 5.01
C GLU A 273 21.97 -0.37 3.55
N ASP A 274 20.72 -0.80 3.30
CA ASP A 274 20.02 -0.65 2.03
C ASP A 274 18.95 0.45 2.13
N ASN A 275 18.68 1.14 1.02
CA ASN A 275 17.65 2.17 0.98
C ASN A 275 16.27 1.57 1.22
N TYR A 276 15.51 2.18 2.11
CA TYR A 276 14.10 1.86 2.29
C TYR A 276 13.32 2.19 1.00
N GLY A 277 12.42 1.29 0.61
CA GLY A 277 11.48 1.57 -0.45
C GLY A 277 12.07 1.54 -1.86
N TYR A 278 13.10 0.74 -2.11
CA TYR A 278 13.50 0.44 -3.48
C TYR A 278 12.33 -0.17 -4.26
N ASP A 279 12.14 0.19 -5.53
CA ASP A 279 10.95 -0.11 -6.34
C ASP A 279 9.65 0.47 -5.71
N ALA A 280 9.76 1.64 -5.08
CA ALA A 280 8.60 2.33 -4.54
C ALA A 280 7.59 2.67 -5.64
N CYS A 281 6.30 2.46 -5.36
CA CYS A 281 5.23 2.66 -6.33
C CYS A 281 4.07 3.53 -5.83
N ALA A 282 3.89 3.66 -4.51
CA ALA A 282 2.80 4.47 -3.95
C ALA A 282 3.17 5.10 -2.62
N ILE A 283 2.61 6.28 -2.36
CA ILE A 283 2.70 7.00 -1.09
C ILE A 283 1.32 7.44 -0.63
N LEU A 284 1.08 7.38 0.68
CA LEU A 284 -0.17 7.82 1.29
C LEU A 284 0.14 8.53 2.61
N CYS A 285 -0.35 9.75 2.77
CA CYS A 285 -0.29 10.46 4.04
C CYS A 285 -1.58 10.23 4.82
N LEU A 286 -1.50 9.56 5.98
CA LEU A 286 -2.64 9.37 6.85
C LEU A 286 -2.90 10.61 7.71
N PRO A 287 -4.17 10.99 7.92
CA PRO A 287 -4.53 12.18 8.71
C PRO A 287 -4.48 11.90 10.22
N CYS A 288 -3.42 11.24 10.68
CA CYS A 288 -3.16 10.93 12.08
C CYS A 288 -2.29 12.02 12.73
N VAL A 289 -2.25 12.02 14.05
CA VAL A 289 -1.31 12.83 14.85
C VAL A 289 -0.51 11.87 15.71
N PRO A 290 0.83 11.74 15.54
CA PRO A 290 1.66 12.40 14.52
C PRO A 290 1.30 11.96 13.09
N ARG A 291 1.77 12.71 12.09
CA ARG A 291 1.54 12.34 10.69
C ARG A 291 2.27 11.06 10.34
N ILE A 292 1.59 10.21 9.60
CA ILE A 292 2.14 8.92 9.16
C ILE A 292 2.14 8.90 7.64
N LEU A 293 3.30 8.62 7.06
CA LEU A 293 3.44 8.31 5.65
C LEU A 293 3.52 6.81 5.48
N VAL A 294 2.73 6.28 4.58
CA VAL A 294 2.82 4.89 4.12
C VAL A 294 3.48 4.89 2.76
N ILE A 295 4.59 4.19 2.64
CA ILE A 295 5.30 3.98 1.37
C ILE A 295 5.13 2.51 0.99
N ALA A 296 4.68 2.25 -0.23
CA ALA A 296 4.52 0.90 -0.76
C ALA A 296 5.49 0.65 -1.92
N THR A 297 6.01 -0.56 -2.00
CA THR A 297 6.87 -1.04 -3.09
C THR A 297 6.17 -2.06 -3.96
N GLU A 298 6.62 -2.28 -5.18
CA GLU A 298 6.08 -3.30 -6.09
C GLU A 298 6.29 -4.73 -5.58
N THR A 299 7.26 -4.93 -4.68
CA THR A 299 7.52 -6.21 -4.02
C THR A 299 6.54 -6.55 -2.90
N GLY A 300 5.66 -5.63 -2.53
CA GLY A 300 4.70 -5.82 -1.45
C GLY A 300 5.13 -5.29 -0.10
N MET A 301 6.28 -4.63 0.00
CA MET A 301 6.72 -4.02 1.26
C MET A 301 5.96 -2.72 1.53
N LEU A 302 5.50 -2.57 2.76
CA LEU A 302 4.86 -1.36 3.27
C LEU A 302 5.71 -0.79 4.41
N TYR A 303 6.12 0.45 4.28
CA TYR A 303 6.86 1.18 5.30
C TYR A 303 5.94 2.20 5.96
N HIS A 304 5.73 2.07 7.27
CA HIS A 304 4.97 3.01 8.08
C HIS A 304 5.92 4.01 8.73
N CYS A 305 5.96 5.21 8.18
CA CYS A 305 6.90 6.25 8.58
C CYS A 305 6.19 7.34 9.39
N VAL A 306 6.65 7.59 10.59
CA VAL A 306 6.22 8.75 11.39
C VAL A 306 7.00 9.97 10.92
N VAL A 307 6.31 11.06 10.61
CA VAL A 307 6.93 12.33 10.22
C VAL A 307 7.35 13.08 11.49
N LEU A 308 8.65 13.27 11.64
CA LEU A 308 9.23 14.03 12.73
C LEU A 308 9.48 15.46 12.23
N GLU A 309 8.76 16.43 12.80
CA GLU A 309 8.94 17.85 12.53
C GLU A 309 9.80 18.44 13.64
N SER A 310 10.66 19.40 13.31
CA SER A 310 11.35 20.21 14.30
C SER A 310 10.42 21.35 14.72
N ASP A 311 10.02 21.40 15.97
CA ASP A 311 9.44 22.60 16.54
C ASP A 311 10.56 23.65 16.67
N ASP A 312 10.39 24.81 16.03
CA ASP A 312 11.35 25.91 16.00
C ASP A 312 11.47 26.68 17.33
N ASP A 313 10.88 26.19 18.43
CA ASP A 313 10.96 26.80 19.76
C ASP A 313 11.90 26.01 20.69
N ASP A 314 13.12 26.58 20.84
CA ASP A 314 14.05 26.41 21.96
C ASP A 314 14.40 24.98 22.43
N ALA A 315 15.11 24.22 21.66
CA ALA A 315 16.22 23.34 22.05
C ALA A 315 16.49 22.33 20.92
N GLU A 316 17.63 22.48 20.26
CA GLU A 316 18.08 21.55 19.23
C GLU A 316 18.12 20.10 19.73
N PRO A 317 17.28 19.19 19.24
CA PRO A 317 17.61 17.78 19.31
C PRO A 317 18.83 17.58 18.38
N ARG A 318 19.96 17.19 18.95
CA ARG A 318 21.26 17.02 18.26
C ARG A 318 21.28 16.09 17.04
N TRP A 319 20.13 15.54 16.65
CA TRP A 319 19.96 14.58 15.55
C TRP A 319 19.15 15.13 14.36
N ILE A 320 18.57 16.33 14.46
CA ILE A 320 17.93 16.99 13.31
C ILE A 320 18.87 18.07 12.78
N THR A 321 19.61 17.74 11.73
CA THR A 321 20.48 18.70 11.06
C THR A 321 19.66 19.59 10.14
N GLY A 322 19.45 20.85 10.54
CA GLY A 322 19.05 21.90 9.60
C GLY A 322 17.58 22.11 9.34
N GLY A 323 16.65 21.76 10.26
CA GLY A 323 15.21 22.09 10.10
C GLY A 323 14.48 21.31 9.01
N VAL A 324 15.08 20.25 8.45
CA VAL A 324 14.46 19.34 7.48
C VAL A 324 13.69 18.27 8.26
N PRO A 325 12.38 18.05 7.99
CA PRO A 325 11.65 16.96 8.59
C PRO A 325 12.31 15.61 8.31
N ALA A 326 12.21 14.68 9.27
CA ALA A 326 12.75 13.35 9.14
C ALA A 326 11.61 12.31 9.15
N LEU A 327 11.87 11.16 8.55
CA LEU A 327 10.95 10.03 8.54
C LEU A 327 11.49 8.94 9.47
N TYR A 328 10.74 8.59 10.50
CA TYR A 328 11.05 7.45 11.33
C TYR A 328 10.23 6.24 10.89
N VAL A 329 10.89 5.22 10.34
CA VAL A 329 10.27 3.96 9.94
C VAL A 329 9.91 3.19 11.22
N PHE A 330 8.65 3.31 11.62
CA PHE A 330 8.16 2.68 12.84
C PHE A 330 7.94 1.19 12.64
N GLU A 331 7.44 0.79 11.49
CA GLU A 331 7.11 -0.59 11.16
C GLU A 331 7.31 -0.84 9.66
N CYS A 332 7.76 -2.04 9.34
CA CYS A 332 7.88 -2.55 8.00
C CYS A 332 7.05 -3.83 7.88
N VAL A 333 6.23 -3.93 6.86
CA VAL A 333 5.27 -5.03 6.65
C VAL A 333 5.38 -5.53 5.24
N GLU A 334 5.49 -6.84 5.09
CA GLU A 334 5.42 -7.53 3.80
C GLU A 334 3.99 -8.02 3.57
N LEU A 335 3.39 -7.64 2.45
CA LEU A 335 2.10 -8.16 2.02
C LEU A 335 2.28 -9.52 1.36
N GLU A 336 1.49 -10.48 1.74
CA GLU A 336 1.43 -11.78 1.07
C GLU A 336 0.68 -11.63 -0.27
N LEU A 337 1.41 -11.35 -1.34
CA LEU A 337 0.87 -11.18 -2.69
C LEU A 337 0.48 -12.49 -3.36
N THR A 338 1.02 -13.62 -2.87
CA THR A 338 0.68 -14.98 -3.33
C THR A 338 0.50 -15.90 -2.13
N LEU A 339 -0.57 -16.68 -2.11
CA LEU A 339 -0.73 -17.70 -1.08
C LEU A 339 0.35 -18.78 -1.29
N LYS A 340 1.30 -18.88 -0.37
CA LYS A 340 2.25 -19.99 -0.30
C LYS A 340 1.49 -21.22 0.18
N VAL A 341 1.10 -22.09 -0.73
CA VAL A 341 0.61 -23.42 -0.37
C VAL A 341 1.82 -24.18 0.18
N ALA A 342 1.79 -24.52 1.46
CA ALA A 342 2.78 -25.41 2.05
C ALA A 342 2.72 -26.75 1.29
N SER A 343 3.60 -26.95 0.34
CA SER A 343 3.79 -28.24 -0.33
C SER A 343 4.31 -29.21 0.70
N ALA A 344 3.52 -30.24 0.99
CA ALA A 344 3.99 -31.38 1.75
C ALA A 344 5.12 -32.05 0.91
N ALA A 345 6.31 -32.09 1.50
CA ALA A 345 7.47 -32.91 1.11
C ALA A 345 8.20 -32.54 -0.19
N GLY A 346 9.33 -31.84 -0.05
CA GLY A 346 10.61 -32.31 -0.63
C GLY A 346 10.77 -32.21 -2.14
N ASP A 347 10.58 -31.01 -2.72
CA ASP A 347 11.21 -30.72 -4.00
C ASP A 347 11.74 -29.27 -3.97
N ASP A 348 13.03 -29.14 -3.73
CA ASP A 348 13.76 -27.87 -3.53
C ASP A 348 14.15 -27.20 -4.86
N THR A 349 13.37 -27.35 -5.91
CA THR A 349 13.73 -26.78 -7.21
C THR A 349 12.53 -26.22 -7.95
N GLU A 350 12.00 -25.09 -7.48
CA GLU A 350 11.44 -24.09 -8.39
C GLU A 350 11.74 -22.72 -7.78
N ASP A 351 12.58 -21.95 -8.48
CA ASP A 351 12.73 -20.51 -8.31
C ASP A 351 11.33 -19.88 -8.40
N VAL A 352 10.66 -19.71 -7.26
CA VAL A 352 9.43 -18.92 -7.19
C VAL A 352 9.87 -17.50 -7.49
N LEU A 353 9.80 -17.11 -8.78
CA LEU A 353 10.00 -15.73 -9.20
C LEU A 353 9.13 -14.86 -8.32
N ASP A 354 9.73 -13.99 -7.54
CA ASP A 354 9.03 -13.05 -6.67
C ASP A 354 8.04 -12.27 -7.52
N PHE A 355 6.75 -12.44 -7.16
CA PHE A 355 5.69 -11.75 -7.88
C PHE A 355 5.68 -10.30 -7.45
N THR A 356 5.90 -9.39 -8.39
CA THR A 356 5.88 -7.95 -8.19
C THR A 356 4.73 -7.31 -8.94
N CYS A 357 4.02 -6.40 -8.33
CA CYS A 357 2.95 -5.64 -8.97
C CYS A 357 2.76 -4.26 -8.31
N PRO A 358 2.35 -3.25 -9.08
CA PRO A 358 2.03 -1.94 -8.51
C PRO A 358 0.91 -2.02 -7.47
N ILE A 359 1.14 -1.39 -6.33
CA ILE A 359 0.17 -1.27 -5.24
C ILE A 359 -0.47 0.11 -5.29
N ARG A 360 -1.77 0.19 -5.07
CA ARG A 360 -2.49 1.44 -4.87
C ARG A 360 -2.99 1.52 -3.44
N LEU A 361 -2.78 2.65 -2.80
CA LEU A 361 -3.16 2.92 -1.42
C LEU A 361 -4.45 3.75 -1.38
N HIS A 362 -5.38 3.35 -0.52
CA HIS A 362 -6.67 4.00 -0.33
C HIS A 362 -6.90 4.35 1.13
N ARG A 363 -7.22 5.62 1.42
CA ARG A 363 -7.61 6.03 2.78
C ARG A 363 -8.94 5.40 3.17
N ASP A 364 -9.05 5.02 4.43
CA ASP A 364 -10.34 4.67 5.01
C ASP A 364 -11.00 5.93 5.56
N ALA A 365 -12.20 6.23 5.06
CA ALA A 365 -12.96 7.39 5.51
C ALA A 365 -13.53 7.25 6.93
N LEU A 366 -13.62 6.03 7.45
CA LEU A 366 -14.19 5.71 8.77
C LEU A 366 -13.16 5.65 9.87
N CYS A 367 -11.96 5.19 9.54
CA CYS A 367 -10.89 4.96 10.50
C CYS A 367 -9.59 5.59 9.98
N PRO A 368 -9.17 6.74 10.52
CA PRO A 368 -7.95 7.43 10.06
C PRO A 368 -6.68 6.59 10.16
N GLN A 369 -6.69 5.57 11.03
CA GLN A 369 -5.56 4.67 11.29
C GLN A 369 -5.62 3.40 10.45
N ARG A 370 -6.59 3.27 9.54
CA ARG A 370 -6.74 2.16 8.62
C ARG A 370 -6.65 2.66 7.20
N TYR A 371 -6.01 1.87 6.36
CA TYR A 371 -5.97 2.09 4.94
C TYR A 371 -6.08 0.74 4.20
N HIS A 372 -6.32 0.80 2.91
CA HIS A 372 -6.46 -0.40 2.10
C HIS A 372 -5.49 -0.35 0.93
N CYS A 373 -5.02 -1.53 0.55
CA CYS A 373 -4.14 -1.73 -0.59
C CYS A 373 -4.88 -2.51 -1.67
N THR A 374 -4.90 -2.01 -2.89
CA THR A 374 -5.38 -2.77 -4.06
C THR A 374 -4.21 -3.07 -4.98
N HIS A 375 -4.12 -4.30 -5.43
CA HIS A 375 -3.06 -4.81 -6.29
C HIS A 375 -3.57 -5.95 -7.18
N GLU A 376 -2.71 -6.51 -8.01
CA GLU A 376 -3.11 -7.59 -8.94
C GLU A 376 -3.58 -8.88 -8.25
N ALA A 377 -3.15 -9.12 -7.02
CA ALA A 377 -3.55 -10.30 -6.26
C ALA A 377 -4.77 -10.08 -5.35
N GLY A 378 -5.33 -8.87 -5.31
CA GLY A 378 -6.55 -8.59 -4.55
C GLY A 378 -6.54 -7.32 -3.73
N VAL A 379 -7.09 -7.40 -2.52
CA VAL A 379 -7.26 -6.27 -1.60
C VAL A 379 -6.80 -6.67 -0.20
N HIS A 380 -5.89 -5.88 0.38
CA HIS A 380 -5.53 -5.95 1.79
C HIS A 380 -6.07 -4.77 2.57
N SER A 381 -6.45 -4.99 3.81
CA SER A 381 -6.75 -3.97 4.81
C SER A 381 -5.63 -3.93 5.84
N VAL A 382 -5.12 -2.76 6.12
CA VAL A 382 -4.03 -2.55 7.08
C VAL A 382 -4.49 -1.57 8.15
N GLY A 383 -4.50 -2.02 9.38
CA GLY A 383 -4.88 -1.23 10.54
C GLY A 383 -3.72 -0.99 11.49
N LEU A 384 -3.38 0.27 11.71
CA LEU A 384 -2.26 0.69 12.56
C LEU A 384 -2.71 0.78 14.03
N ILE A 385 -2.72 -0.34 14.73
CA ILE A 385 -3.24 -0.44 16.11
C ILE A 385 -2.39 0.40 17.09
N TRP A 386 -1.11 0.57 16.80
CA TRP A 386 -0.15 1.27 17.64
C TRP A 386 -0.31 2.80 17.64
N VAL A 387 -1.05 3.36 16.68
CA VAL A 387 -1.16 4.83 16.52
C VAL A 387 -1.82 5.49 17.74
N ASP A 388 -2.87 4.92 18.30
CA ASP A 388 -3.54 5.47 19.48
C ASP A 388 -2.60 5.51 20.69
N LYS A 389 -1.78 4.48 20.85
CA LYS A 389 -0.79 4.40 21.92
C LYS A 389 0.34 5.39 21.72
N LEU A 390 0.84 5.51 20.48
CA LEU A 390 1.83 6.53 20.14
C LEU A 390 1.28 7.93 20.41
N GLN A 391 0.03 8.20 20.06
CA GLN A 391 -0.62 9.47 20.32
C GLN A 391 -0.77 9.74 21.83
N THR A 392 -1.11 8.73 22.61
CA THR A 392 -1.20 8.82 24.07
C THR A 392 0.17 9.10 24.69
N PHE A 393 1.20 8.38 24.23
CA PHE A 393 2.59 8.59 24.65
C PHE A 393 3.08 10.02 24.38
N LEU A 394 2.81 10.55 23.20
CA LEU A 394 3.21 11.93 22.83
C LEU A 394 2.47 13.00 23.67
N ARG A 395 1.26 12.70 24.15
CA ARG A 395 0.49 13.61 25.02
C ARG A 395 0.88 13.55 26.48
N ALA A 396 1.40 12.42 26.94
CA ALA A 396 1.72 12.20 28.36
C ALA A 396 3.00 12.93 28.82
N GLY A 397 3.83 13.42 27.90
CA GLY A 397 5.04 14.15 28.23
C GLY A 397 6.13 13.29 28.89
N ASP A 398 7.06 13.95 29.60
CA ASP A 398 8.26 13.30 30.17
C ASP A 398 7.99 12.30 31.34
N GLU A 399 6.77 12.27 31.88
CA GLU A 399 6.44 11.46 33.06
C GLU A 399 6.24 9.98 32.75
N ASP A 400 5.94 9.61 31.49
CA ASP A 400 5.61 8.23 31.07
C ASP A 400 6.67 7.59 30.15
N LYS A 401 7.94 7.87 30.36
CA LYS A 401 9.05 7.27 29.59
C LYS A 401 9.09 5.74 29.65
N ASP A 402 8.52 5.17 30.71
CA ASP A 402 8.45 3.70 30.92
C ASP A 402 7.49 2.99 29.95
N SER A 403 6.59 3.71 29.27
CA SER A 403 5.64 3.12 28.30
C SER A 403 6.24 2.90 26.89
N LEU A 404 7.43 3.45 26.61
CA LEU A 404 8.12 3.31 25.31
C LEU A 404 8.49 1.86 24.96
N PRO A 405 8.96 1.02 25.90
CA PRO A 405 9.23 -0.40 25.64
C PRO A 405 7.96 -1.18 25.28
N ASP A 406 6.84 -0.86 25.93
CA ASP A 406 5.55 -1.51 25.67
C ASP A 406 5.00 -1.11 24.29
N LEU A 407 5.16 0.16 23.90
CA LEU A 407 4.85 0.63 22.57
C LEU A 407 5.71 -0.08 21.50
N ALA A 408 7.00 -0.26 21.77
CA ALA A 408 7.91 -0.96 20.87
C ALA A 408 7.62 -2.47 20.78
N ALA A 409 7.10 -3.09 21.84
CA ALA A 409 6.72 -4.50 21.86
C ALA A 409 5.42 -4.78 21.07
N GLU A 410 4.53 -3.80 20.96
CA GLU A 410 3.25 -3.91 20.24
C GLU A 410 3.30 -3.37 18.80
N ARG A 411 4.48 -3.31 18.18
CA ARG A 411 4.75 -2.83 16.82
C ARG A 411 4.12 -3.69 15.72
N ARG A 412 2.90 -4.16 15.88
CA ARG A 412 2.27 -4.96 14.84
C ARG A 412 0.97 -4.33 14.40
N CYS A 413 0.91 -3.95 13.12
CA CYS A 413 -0.34 -3.60 12.49
C CYS A 413 -1.19 -4.86 12.26
N ALA A 414 -2.50 -4.66 12.10
CA ALA A 414 -3.41 -5.70 11.65
C ALA A 414 -3.44 -5.70 10.12
N VAL A 415 -2.99 -6.76 9.49
CA VAL A 415 -3.06 -6.95 8.04
C VAL A 415 -4.04 -8.06 7.74
N GLU A 416 -5.01 -7.78 6.90
CA GLU A 416 -6.04 -8.73 6.49
C GLU A 416 -6.12 -8.77 4.96
N HIS A 417 -5.95 -9.95 4.35
CA HIS A 417 -6.20 -10.16 2.93
C HIS A 417 -7.69 -10.37 2.72
N ILE A 418 -8.42 -9.28 2.42
CA ILE A 418 -9.89 -9.29 2.38
C ILE A 418 -10.42 -9.95 1.10
N VAL A 419 -9.81 -9.64 -0.04
CA VAL A 419 -10.18 -10.20 -1.35
C VAL A 419 -8.93 -10.76 -2.01
N CYS A 420 -8.92 -12.06 -2.25
CA CYS A 420 -7.84 -12.74 -2.97
C CYS A 420 -8.29 -13.03 -4.40
N THR A 421 -7.60 -12.46 -5.38
CA THR A 421 -7.87 -12.67 -6.82
C THR A 421 -6.82 -13.58 -7.47
N ARG A 422 -5.79 -14.00 -6.72
CA ARG A 422 -4.72 -14.91 -7.16
C ARG A 422 -4.45 -15.98 -6.11
N PRO A 423 -5.34 -16.97 -5.95
CA PRO A 423 -5.22 -17.98 -4.89
C PRO A 423 -4.00 -18.91 -5.02
N LEU A 424 -3.45 -19.06 -6.22
CA LEU A 424 -2.29 -19.91 -6.50
C LEU A 424 -1.27 -19.14 -7.35
N ALA A 425 0.02 -19.42 -7.18
CA ALA A 425 1.10 -18.79 -7.95
C ALA A 425 0.94 -19.00 -9.47
N ALA A 426 0.43 -20.15 -9.90
CA ALA A 426 0.12 -20.46 -11.29
C ALA A 426 -1.18 -19.84 -11.81
N SER A 427 -2.02 -19.26 -10.93
CA SER A 427 -3.28 -18.63 -11.33
C SER A 427 -2.99 -17.33 -12.09
N ARG A 428 -3.78 -17.09 -13.15
CA ARG A 428 -3.74 -15.77 -13.80
C ARG A 428 -4.21 -14.70 -12.82
N SER A 429 -3.50 -13.59 -12.80
CA SER A 429 -3.94 -12.42 -12.07
C SER A 429 -5.26 -11.89 -12.64
N ALA A 430 -6.22 -11.62 -11.76
CA ALA A 430 -7.50 -11.03 -12.11
C ALA A 430 -7.74 -9.80 -11.22
N PRO A 431 -7.02 -8.69 -11.45
CA PRO A 431 -7.04 -7.52 -10.60
C PRO A 431 -8.45 -6.95 -10.47
N VAL A 432 -8.73 -6.33 -9.33
CA VAL A 432 -10.01 -5.65 -9.11
C VAL A 432 -10.17 -4.48 -10.06
N ARG A 433 -11.40 -4.26 -10.53
CA ARG A 433 -11.77 -3.12 -11.38
C ARG A 433 -12.32 -1.95 -10.61
N GLY A 434 -12.64 -2.12 -9.34
CA GLY A 434 -13.14 -1.05 -8.51
C GLY A 434 -13.05 -1.40 -7.03
N PHE A 435 -12.73 -0.38 -6.24
CA PHE A 435 -12.66 -0.46 -4.79
C PHE A 435 -13.14 0.86 -4.19
N LEU A 436 -14.05 0.79 -3.24
CA LEU A 436 -14.49 1.94 -2.46
C LEU A 436 -15.04 1.52 -1.09
N ILE A 437 -15.08 2.46 -0.18
CA ILE A 437 -15.68 2.31 1.14
C ILE A 437 -16.86 3.27 1.24
N VAL A 438 -18.03 2.70 1.50
CA VAL A 438 -19.23 3.46 1.83
C VAL A 438 -19.23 3.73 3.32
N SER A 439 -19.42 5.00 3.69
CA SER A 439 -19.56 5.47 5.06
C SER A 439 -20.83 6.31 5.12
N ASP A 440 -21.95 5.67 5.36
CA ASP A 440 -23.24 6.34 5.45
C ASP A 440 -23.99 5.85 6.69
N LEU A 441 -24.65 6.79 7.40
CA LEU A 441 -25.39 6.46 8.62
C LEU A 441 -26.55 5.48 8.38
N SER A 442 -27.11 5.48 7.17
CA SER A 442 -28.25 4.62 6.80
C SER A 442 -27.83 3.28 6.19
N LEU A 443 -26.63 3.21 5.58
CA LEU A 443 -26.12 2.03 4.88
C LEU A 443 -25.07 1.27 5.69
N GLY A 444 -24.53 1.93 6.74
CA GLY A 444 -23.45 1.41 7.53
C GLY A 444 -22.08 1.57 6.85
N ALA A 445 -21.08 0.94 7.44
CA ALA A 445 -19.71 0.89 6.93
C ALA A 445 -19.52 -0.35 6.07
N THR A 446 -19.36 -0.17 4.76
CA THR A 446 -19.26 -1.30 3.84
C THR A 446 -18.19 -1.07 2.78
N MET A 447 -17.35 -2.05 2.58
CA MET A 447 -16.44 -2.11 1.45
C MET A 447 -17.18 -2.67 0.24
N ILE A 448 -17.04 -2.00 -0.89
CA ILE A 448 -17.52 -2.45 -2.19
C ILE A 448 -16.30 -2.70 -3.07
N CYS A 449 -16.18 -3.94 -3.55
CA CYS A 449 -15.14 -4.33 -4.49
C CYS A 449 -15.78 -4.92 -5.74
N VAL A 450 -15.31 -4.51 -6.91
CA VAL A 450 -15.77 -5.05 -8.21
C VAL A 450 -14.62 -5.85 -8.82
N SER A 451 -14.88 -7.14 -9.08
CA SER A 451 -13.90 -8.06 -9.68
C SER A 451 -13.65 -7.77 -11.17
N ALA A 452 -12.64 -8.41 -11.75
CA ALA A 452 -12.37 -8.36 -13.19
C ALA A 452 -13.57 -8.85 -14.03
N ALA A 453 -14.37 -9.76 -13.49
CA ALA A 453 -15.60 -10.27 -14.12
C ALA A 453 -16.84 -9.39 -13.86
N TYR A 454 -16.65 -8.20 -13.26
CA TYR A 454 -17.75 -7.33 -12.81
C TYR A 454 -18.71 -8.02 -11.84
N GLU A 455 -18.18 -8.84 -10.95
CA GLU A 455 -18.89 -9.32 -9.78
C GLU A 455 -18.70 -8.33 -8.63
N CYS A 456 -19.80 -7.98 -7.98
CA CYS A 456 -19.79 -7.05 -6.86
C CYS A 456 -19.65 -7.81 -5.54
N ILE A 457 -18.55 -7.59 -4.85
CA ILE A 457 -18.22 -8.15 -3.54
C ILE A 457 -18.47 -7.06 -2.50
N LEU A 458 -19.31 -7.37 -1.51
CA LEU A 458 -19.72 -6.44 -0.46
C LEU A 458 -19.33 -7.01 0.89
N LEU A 459 -18.55 -6.27 1.66
CA LEU A 459 -18.09 -6.69 2.98
C LEU A 459 -18.34 -5.56 4.00
N PRO A 460 -19.16 -5.82 5.02
CA PRO A 460 -19.32 -4.88 6.12
C PRO A 460 -17.97 -4.67 6.85
N LEU A 461 -17.61 -3.41 7.07
CA LEU A 461 -16.39 -3.04 7.79
C LEU A 461 -16.73 -2.67 9.23
N LEU A 462 -15.84 -3.04 10.13
CA LEU A 462 -15.91 -2.55 11.50
C LEU A 462 -15.35 -1.12 11.55
N SER A 463 -15.99 -0.27 12.34
CA SER A 463 -15.53 1.11 12.56
C SER A 463 -14.26 1.21 13.40
N SER A 464 -13.88 0.14 14.08
CA SER A 464 -12.66 0.07 14.88
C SER A 464 -11.74 -1.05 14.38
N ILE A 465 -10.44 -0.80 14.48
CA ILE A 465 -9.43 -1.83 14.23
C ILE A 465 -9.48 -2.80 15.41
N ARG A 466 -9.70 -4.08 15.13
CA ARG A 466 -9.50 -5.15 16.11
C ARG A 466 -8.08 -5.67 15.97
N ALA A 467 -7.41 -5.86 17.12
CA ALA A 467 -6.19 -6.65 17.13
C ALA A 467 -6.50 -8.02 16.51
N PRO A 468 -5.65 -8.55 15.61
CA PRO A 468 -5.83 -9.88 15.08
C PRO A 468 -5.99 -10.83 16.27
N SER A 469 -7.07 -11.60 16.27
CA SER A 469 -7.21 -12.68 17.24
C SER A 469 -5.96 -13.52 17.10
N PRO A 470 -5.25 -13.85 18.21
CA PRO A 470 -4.07 -14.68 18.10
C PRO A 470 -4.45 -15.91 17.29
N PRO A 471 -3.64 -16.31 16.27
CA PRO A 471 -3.94 -17.48 15.48
C PRO A 471 -4.21 -18.59 16.46
N LEU A 472 -5.33 -19.29 16.31
CA LEU A 472 -5.58 -20.52 17.06
C LEU A 472 -4.36 -21.38 16.78
N LEU A 473 -3.43 -21.41 17.73
CA LEU A 473 -2.21 -22.19 17.64
C LEU A 473 -2.64 -23.62 17.34
N CYS A 474 -2.68 -23.95 16.06
CA CYS A 474 -2.69 -25.33 15.64
C CYS A 474 -1.36 -25.86 16.14
N SER A 475 -1.40 -26.47 17.36
CA SER A 475 -0.32 -27.33 17.80
C SER A 475 0.06 -28.17 16.58
N GLN A 476 1.34 -28.15 16.21
CA GLN A 476 1.92 -29.02 15.20
C GLN A 476 1.53 -30.45 15.59
N SER A 477 0.38 -30.88 15.12
CA SER A 477 -0.07 -32.26 15.26
C SER A 477 0.59 -33.03 14.14
N ASN A 478 1.40 -33.99 14.54
CA ASN A 478 1.98 -35.04 13.70
C ASN A 478 1.06 -35.40 12.53
N PRO A 479 1.62 -35.65 11.31
CA PRO A 479 0.85 -36.08 10.16
C PRO A 479 0.32 -37.50 10.38
N GLY A 480 -0.78 -37.62 11.10
CA GLY A 480 -1.38 -38.93 11.46
C GLY A 480 -2.52 -38.79 12.47
N SER A 481 -2.76 -37.66 13.06
CA SER A 481 -3.83 -37.44 14.01
C SER A 481 -5.03 -36.78 13.36
N ALA A 482 -6.18 -37.39 13.60
CA ALA A 482 -7.51 -37.06 13.11
C ALA A 482 -7.79 -35.54 13.05
N SER A 483 -8.40 -35.10 11.97
CA SER A 483 -8.93 -33.75 11.75
C SER A 483 -9.58 -33.18 13.01
N SER A 484 -9.08 -32.02 13.47
CA SER A 484 -9.67 -31.28 14.59
C SER A 484 -11.19 -31.18 14.41
N PRO A 485 -12.00 -31.53 15.43
CA PRO A 485 -13.45 -31.43 15.32
C PRO A 485 -13.97 -30.03 15.01
N LEU A 486 -13.12 -28.99 15.18
CA LEU A 486 -13.40 -27.62 14.81
C LEU A 486 -13.28 -27.35 13.29
N ARG A 487 -12.47 -28.10 12.53
CA ARG A 487 -12.36 -27.97 11.07
C ARG A 487 -13.60 -28.50 10.35
N GLY A 488 -14.29 -29.50 10.91
CA GLY A 488 -15.57 -29.99 10.39
C GLY A 488 -16.74 -29.01 10.57
N LEU A 489 -16.59 -28.04 11.49
CA LEU A 489 -17.60 -27.01 11.80
C LEU A 489 -17.39 -25.70 11.01
N ALA A 490 -16.33 -25.59 10.22
CA ALA A 490 -16.03 -24.39 9.43
C ALA A 490 -16.96 -24.21 8.21
N GLY A 491 -17.72 -25.23 7.83
CA GLY A 491 -18.67 -25.16 6.71
C GLY A 491 -20.01 -24.49 7.06
N ASN A 492 -20.45 -24.57 8.31
CA ASN A 492 -21.69 -23.94 8.77
C ASN A 492 -21.45 -23.25 10.10
N SER A 493 -21.99 -22.05 10.30
CA SER A 493 -21.87 -21.36 11.59
C SER A 493 -22.50 -22.25 12.68
N PHE A 494 -21.94 -22.25 13.90
CA PHE A 494 -22.48 -23.02 15.02
C PHE A 494 -23.94 -22.66 15.31
N GLU A 495 -24.31 -21.42 15.08
CA GLU A 495 -25.68 -20.94 15.14
C GLU A 495 -26.59 -21.67 14.14
N GLN A 496 -26.14 -21.83 12.90
CA GLN A 496 -26.86 -22.54 11.84
C GLN A 496 -27.00 -24.04 12.20
N HIS A 497 -25.96 -24.63 12.79
CA HIS A 497 -26.04 -26.03 13.27
C HIS A 497 -27.08 -26.20 14.36
N VAL A 498 -27.11 -25.33 15.37
CA VAL A 498 -28.13 -25.35 16.44
C VAL A 498 -29.52 -25.08 15.87
N ARG A 499 -29.67 -24.14 14.92
CA ARG A 499 -30.92 -23.88 14.23
C ARG A 499 -31.42 -25.12 13.46
N ASN A 500 -30.52 -25.83 12.79
CA ASN A 500 -30.85 -27.06 12.07
C ASN A 500 -31.34 -28.16 13.01
N ILE A 501 -30.70 -28.31 14.20
CA ILE A 501 -31.18 -29.25 15.23
C ILE A 501 -32.59 -28.88 15.72
N LEU A 502 -32.83 -27.58 15.92
CA LEU A 502 -34.12 -27.07 16.41
C LEU A 502 -35.19 -26.95 15.30
N ALA A 503 -34.79 -27.11 14.01
CA ALA A 503 -35.74 -27.08 12.90
C ALA A 503 -36.76 -28.23 13.03
N ARG A 504 -38.03 -27.87 12.90
CA ARG A 504 -39.16 -28.78 13.07
C ARG A 504 -39.64 -29.32 11.73
N GLY A 505 -39.90 -30.61 11.65
CA GLY A 505 -40.45 -31.24 10.46
C GLY A 505 -41.95 -31.02 10.27
N SER A 506 -42.67 -30.67 11.36
CA SER A 506 -44.08 -30.33 11.31
C SER A 506 -44.39 -29.12 12.17
N THR A 507 -45.13 -28.17 11.64
CA THR A 507 -45.40 -26.87 12.29
C THR A 507 -46.59 -26.90 13.23
N ASN A 508 -47.48 -27.90 13.12
CA ASN A 508 -48.60 -28.09 14.05
C ASN A 508 -48.89 -29.56 14.25
N PRO A 509 -49.16 -30.02 15.49
CA PRO A 509 -49.91 -31.24 15.63
C PRO A 509 -51.25 -31.03 14.89
N LEU A 510 -51.53 -31.86 13.90
CA LEU A 510 -52.78 -31.81 13.17
C LEU A 510 -53.93 -31.92 14.18
N LEU A 511 -54.38 -30.77 14.63
CA LEU A 511 -55.72 -30.67 15.19
C LEU A 511 -56.64 -30.89 14.00
N LEU A 512 -57.24 -32.05 13.94
CA LEU A 512 -58.30 -32.33 13.01
C LEU A 512 -59.29 -31.19 13.09
N LYS A 513 -59.56 -30.54 11.95
CA LYS A 513 -60.73 -29.63 11.87
C LYS A 513 -61.92 -30.44 12.44
N ALA A 514 -62.52 -29.94 13.50
CA ALA A 514 -63.72 -30.49 14.03
C ALA A 514 -64.80 -30.49 12.92
N GLY A 515 -64.94 -31.59 12.26
CA GLY A 515 -66.22 -31.93 11.58
C GLY A 515 -67.24 -32.03 12.66
N ASP A 516 -68.50 -31.66 12.39
CA ASP A 516 -69.61 -31.50 13.26
C ASP A 516 -70.01 -32.74 14.10
N GLY A 517 -69.06 -33.47 14.65
CA GLY A 517 -69.28 -34.62 15.53
C GLY A 517 -68.22 -34.72 16.60
N GLU A 518 -68.59 -34.95 17.87
CA GLU A 518 -67.63 -35.21 18.94
C GLU A 518 -66.79 -36.42 18.57
N PRO A 519 -65.46 -36.33 18.56
CA PRO A 519 -64.56 -37.44 18.23
C PRO A 519 -64.73 -38.56 19.24
N SER A 520 -64.70 -39.78 18.75
CA SER A 520 -64.89 -41.02 19.59
C SER A 520 -63.77 -41.10 20.66
N PRO A 521 -63.99 -41.74 21.80
CA PRO A 521 -62.97 -41.88 22.84
C PRO A 521 -61.69 -42.54 22.33
N GLN A 522 -61.72 -43.40 21.32
CA GLN A 522 -60.56 -44.03 20.70
C GLN A 522 -59.77 -43.00 19.82
N GLU A 523 -60.49 -42.18 19.06
CA GLU A 523 -59.85 -41.11 18.26
C GLU A 523 -59.17 -40.03 19.15
N ARG A 524 -59.83 -39.69 20.26
CA ARG A 524 -59.24 -38.79 21.28
C ARG A 524 -57.90 -39.34 21.86
N LEU A 525 -57.91 -40.65 22.19
CA LEU A 525 -56.71 -41.33 22.70
C LEU A 525 -55.59 -41.39 21.64
N GLN A 526 -55.96 -41.72 20.38
CA GLN A 526 -54.97 -41.68 19.29
C GLN A 526 -54.37 -40.31 19.02
N LEU A 527 -55.21 -39.24 19.03
CA LEU A 527 -54.76 -37.85 18.90
C LEU A 527 -53.83 -37.42 20.04
N LEU A 528 -54.20 -37.81 21.29
CA LEU A 528 -53.38 -37.50 22.46
C LEU A 528 -52.06 -38.27 22.40
N SER A 529 -52.05 -39.52 22.01
CA SER A 529 -50.84 -40.33 21.84
C SER A 529 -49.92 -39.73 20.78
N ARG A 530 -50.48 -39.36 19.62
CA ARG A 530 -49.74 -38.74 18.55
C ARG A 530 -49.19 -37.35 18.92
N ALA A 531 -49.98 -36.53 19.59
CA ALA A 531 -49.55 -35.24 20.09
C ALA A 531 -48.41 -35.39 21.13
N THR A 532 -48.52 -36.39 22.00
CA THR A 532 -47.47 -36.71 23.00
C THR A 532 -46.20 -37.18 22.32
N GLN A 533 -46.30 -38.01 21.28
CA GLN A 533 -45.16 -38.49 20.51
C GLN A 533 -44.46 -37.34 19.80
N VAL A 534 -45.21 -36.50 19.08
CA VAL A 534 -44.64 -35.29 18.41
C VAL A 534 -43.99 -34.36 19.42
N PHE A 535 -44.62 -34.18 20.59
CA PHE A 535 -44.05 -33.34 21.64
C PHE A 535 -42.71 -33.87 22.16
N ARG A 536 -42.61 -35.21 22.34
CA ARG A 536 -41.36 -35.84 22.78
C ARG A 536 -40.29 -35.78 21.71
N GLU A 537 -40.60 -36.11 20.46
CA GLU A 537 -39.62 -36.21 19.38
C GLU A 537 -39.20 -34.83 18.82
N GLU A 538 -40.15 -33.95 18.57
CA GLU A 538 -39.90 -32.66 17.89
C GLU A 538 -39.57 -31.51 18.85
N TYR A 539 -39.87 -31.63 20.13
CA TYR A 539 -39.60 -30.60 21.11
C TYR A 539 -38.57 -31.01 22.15
N ILE A 540 -38.86 -32.03 22.96
CA ILE A 540 -38.00 -32.41 24.08
C ILE A 540 -36.67 -32.95 23.56
N LEU A 541 -36.69 -33.93 22.68
CA LEU A 541 -35.48 -34.57 22.16
C LEU A 541 -34.56 -33.54 21.44
N LYS A 542 -35.14 -32.69 20.58
CA LYS A 542 -34.37 -31.67 19.86
C LYS A 542 -33.80 -30.62 20.78
N GLN A 543 -34.53 -30.22 21.83
CA GLN A 543 -34.01 -29.31 22.84
C GLN A 543 -32.85 -29.94 23.66
N ASP A 544 -32.97 -31.21 24.00
CA ASP A 544 -31.93 -31.96 24.71
C ASP A 544 -30.67 -32.08 23.82
N MET A 545 -30.82 -32.41 22.55
CA MET A 545 -29.72 -32.47 21.60
C MET A 545 -29.02 -31.09 21.46
N ALA A 546 -29.79 -30.03 21.31
CA ALA A 546 -29.24 -28.66 21.23
C ALA A 546 -28.52 -28.26 22.53
N ARG A 547 -29.07 -28.64 23.69
CA ARG A 547 -28.44 -28.41 25.00
C ARG A 547 -27.11 -29.16 25.13
N GLU A 548 -27.05 -30.41 24.71
CA GLU A 548 -25.84 -31.22 24.71
C GLU A 548 -24.76 -30.61 23.80
N GLU A 549 -25.13 -30.18 22.61
CA GLU A 549 -24.18 -29.50 21.68
C GLU A 549 -23.65 -28.17 22.27
N LEU A 550 -24.53 -27.40 22.88
CA LEU A 550 -24.10 -26.17 23.60
C LEU A 550 -23.16 -26.51 24.75
N GLN A 551 -23.44 -27.52 25.55
CA GLN A 551 -22.58 -27.94 26.67
C GLN A 551 -21.19 -28.42 26.18
N LYS A 552 -21.16 -29.23 25.11
CA LYS A 552 -19.92 -29.68 24.45
C LYS A 552 -19.10 -28.46 24.01
N ARG A 553 -19.73 -27.49 23.35
CA ARG A 553 -19.08 -26.26 22.88
C ARG A 553 -18.52 -25.42 24.03
N VAL A 554 -19.31 -25.25 25.10
CA VAL A 554 -18.87 -24.51 26.31
C VAL A 554 -17.66 -25.19 26.97
N LYS A 555 -17.68 -26.52 27.08
CA LYS A 555 -16.54 -27.29 27.63
C LYS A 555 -15.29 -27.10 26.79
N LEU A 556 -15.43 -27.17 25.47
CA LEU A 556 -14.33 -27.00 24.52
C LEU A 556 -13.75 -25.57 24.60
N LEU A 557 -14.60 -24.54 24.61
CA LEU A 557 -14.17 -23.15 24.73
C LEU A 557 -13.48 -22.84 26.06
N ARG A 558 -13.98 -23.44 27.18
CA ARG A 558 -13.31 -23.32 28.49
C ARG A 558 -11.93 -23.97 28.49
N GLY A 559 -11.77 -25.12 27.82
CA GLY A 559 -10.48 -25.79 27.67
C GLY A 559 -9.51 -24.97 26.82
N GLN A 560 -9.98 -24.37 25.73
CA GLN A 560 -9.18 -23.49 24.89
C GLN A 560 -8.73 -22.23 25.65
N ARG A 561 -9.65 -21.60 26.41
CA ARG A 561 -9.30 -20.45 27.25
C ARG A 561 -8.23 -20.77 28.28
N ALA A 562 -8.33 -21.94 28.94
CA ALA A 562 -7.32 -22.38 29.92
C ALA A 562 -5.94 -22.50 29.24
N LYS A 563 -5.87 -23.18 28.09
CA LYS A 563 -4.61 -23.29 27.32
C LYS A 563 -4.05 -21.93 26.89
N GLN A 564 -4.88 -21.04 26.39
CA GLN A 564 -4.45 -19.69 26.00
C GLN A 564 -3.88 -18.90 27.18
N LEU A 565 -4.48 -19.02 28.35
CA LEU A 565 -3.96 -18.36 29.56
C LEU A 565 -2.60 -18.92 29.99
N GLU A 566 -2.41 -20.24 29.85
CA GLU A 566 -1.14 -20.91 30.12
C GLU A 566 -0.05 -20.47 29.11
N GLU A 567 -0.36 -20.48 27.84
CA GLU A 567 0.52 -20.00 26.76
C GLU A 567 0.91 -18.54 26.95
N MET A 568 -0.06 -17.68 27.32
CA MET A 568 0.22 -16.28 27.62
C MET A 568 1.16 -16.11 28.85
N ALA A 569 1.02 -16.95 29.85
CA ALA A 569 1.91 -16.93 31.00
C ALA A 569 3.34 -17.37 30.60
N GLN A 570 3.46 -18.40 29.78
CA GLN A 570 4.74 -18.84 29.22
C GLN A 570 5.40 -17.76 28.36
N CYS A 571 4.67 -17.15 27.44
CA CYS A 571 5.20 -16.06 26.62
C CYS A 571 5.70 -14.86 27.44
N ARG A 572 5.00 -14.53 28.55
CA ARG A 572 5.45 -13.45 29.46
C ARG A 572 6.78 -13.81 30.14
N GLU A 573 6.95 -15.06 30.54
CA GLU A 573 8.17 -15.54 31.14
C GLU A 573 9.34 -15.56 30.15
N GLU A 574 9.11 -16.05 28.94
CA GLU A 574 10.10 -16.02 27.86
C GLU A 574 10.51 -14.58 27.51
N ARG A 575 9.54 -13.65 27.45
CA ARG A 575 9.82 -12.22 27.23
C ARG A 575 10.70 -11.64 28.35
N ARG A 576 10.44 -12.01 29.62
CA ARG A 576 11.25 -11.56 30.74
C ARG A 576 12.69 -12.07 30.64
N SER A 577 12.86 -13.35 30.34
CA SER A 577 14.17 -13.97 30.16
C SER A 577 14.96 -13.30 29.00
N LEU A 578 14.31 -13.06 27.87
CA LEU A 578 14.93 -12.35 26.71
C LEU A 578 15.34 -10.93 27.07
N ARG A 579 14.53 -10.21 27.88
CA ARG A 579 14.89 -8.86 28.33
C ARG A 579 16.14 -8.89 29.20
N GLU A 580 16.23 -9.82 30.18
CA GLU A 580 17.39 -9.99 31.04
C GLU A 580 18.65 -10.38 30.25
N GLU A 581 18.49 -11.16 29.18
CA GLU A 581 19.60 -11.48 28.26
C GLU A 581 20.05 -10.28 27.43
N ALA A 582 19.09 -9.48 26.95
CA ALA A 582 19.39 -8.26 26.21
C ALA A 582 20.12 -7.23 27.08
N GLU A 583 19.70 -7.03 28.33
CA GLU A 583 20.41 -6.17 29.30
C GLU A 583 21.84 -6.64 29.53
N ARG A 584 22.03 -7.93 29.76
CA ARG A 584 23.39 -8.53 29.94
C ARG A 584 24.26 -8.36 28.67
N LEU A 585 23.65 -8.41 27.48
CA LEU A 585 24.37 -8.17 26.24
C LEU A 585 24.71 -6.69 26.06
N ALA A 586 23.80 -5.77 26.44
CA ALA A 586 24.06 -4.34 26.43
C ALA A 586 25.22 -3.96 27.34
N ASP A 587 25.25 -4.49 28.58
CA ASP A 587 26.36 -4.28 29.52
C ASP A 587 27.69 -4.77 28.95
N LYS A 588 27.69 -5.98 28.35
CA LYS A 588 28.90 -6.52 27.70
C LYS A 588 29.35 -5.67 26.50
N PHE A 589 28.40 -5.11 25.76
CA PHE A 589 28.70 -4.22 24.64
C PHE A 589 29.35 -2.92 25.14
N GLU A 590 28.79 -2.31 26.19
CA GLU A 590 29.37 -1.10 26.78
C GLU A 590 30.77 -1.36 27.33
N ASP A 591 30.98 -2.50 28.06
CA ASP A 591 32.29 -2.93 28.51
C ASP A 591 33.29 -3.11 27.36
N ALA A 592 32.84 -3.73 26.25
CA ALA A 592 33.68 -3.92 25.06
C ALA A 592 34.04 -2.57 24.43
N LYS A 593 33.08 -1.67 24.32
CA LYS A 593 33.28 -0.30 23.81
C LYS A 593 34.28 0.47 24.66
N TYR A 594 34.10 0.44 25.97
CA TYR A 594 35.05 1.08 26.91
C TYR A 594 36.48 0.54 26.75
N ARG A 595 36.62 -0.81 26.65
CA ARG A 595 37.93 -1.43 26.40
C ARG A 595 38.52 -1.00 25.06
N GLN A 596 37.69 -0.90 24.01
CA GLN A 596 38.10 -0.43 22.69
C GLN A 596 38.60 1.01 22.72
N GLU A 597 37.88 1.89 23.43
CA GLU A 597 38.26 3.29 23.59
C GLU A 597 39.58 3.42 24.39
N ALA A 598 39.72 2.63 25.47
CA ALA A 598 40.96 2.61 26.26
C ALA A 598 42.16 2.12 25.42
N VAL A 599 41.99 1.10 24.57
CA VAL A 599 43.02 0.62 23.66
C VAL A 599 43.33 1.70 22.60
N ALA A 600 42.30 2.35 22.01
CA ALA A 600 42.48 3.41 21.04
C ALA A 600 43.28 4.60 21.62
N GLU A 601 42.97 5.00 22.84
CA GLU A 601 43.72 6.05 23.56
C GLU A 601 45.17 5.61 23.87
N ARG A 602 45.38 4.36 24.22
CA ARG A 602 46.72 3.82 24.38
C ARG A 602 47.52 3.85 23.08
N VAL A 603 46.88 3.43 21.98
CA VAL A 603 47.51 3.46 20.66
C VAL A 603 47.82 4.91 20.23
N LYS A 604 46.90 5.86 20.45
CA LYS A 604 47.16 7.29 20.18
C LYS A 604 48.35 7.80 20.98
N ARG A 605 48.47 7.48 22.26
CA ARG A 605 49.63 7.86 23.11
C ARG A 605 50.93 7.25 22.60
N VAL A 606 50.94 5.99 22.20
CA VAL A 606 52.12 5.35 21.62
C VAL A 606 52.52 5.99 20.28
N LEU A 607 51.53 6.24 19.41
CA LEU A 607 51.75 6.91 18.12
C LEU A 607 52.27 8.33 18.31
N ALA A 608 51.71 9.11 19.25
CA ALA A 608 52.20 10.45 19.58
C ALA A 608 53.62 10.41 20.11
N GLY A 609 53.97 9.42 20.94
CA GLY A 609 55.34 9.21 21.42
C GLY A 609 56.31 8.79 20.33
N GLN A 610 55.86 8.06 19.32
CA GLN A 610 56.67 7.71 18.14
C GLN A 610 56.78 8.87 17.14
N GLN A 611 55.71 9.67 16.96
CA GLN A 611 55.74 10.84 16.09
C GLN A 611 56.77 11.90 16.52
N ILE A 612 57.05 11.97 17.83
CA ILE A 612 58.13 12.85 18.35
C ILE A 612 59.51 12.32 17.97
N ARG A 613 59.65 11.04 17.63
CA ARG A 613 60.90 10.38 17.26
C ARG A 613 61.09 10.15 15.77
N LEU A 614 60.06 10.38 14.95
CA LEU A 614 60.11 10.24 13.50
C LEU A 614 60.65 11.55 12.87
N PRO A 615 61.55 11.48 11.90
CA PRO A 615 61.96 12.63 11.15
C PRO A 615 60.75 13.30 10.48
N ILE A 616 60.67 14.61 10.54
CA ILE A 616 59.61 15.39 9.95
C ILE A 616 59.51 15.05 8.47
N LEU A 617 58.36 14.53 8.04
CA LEU A 617 58.08 14.20 6.64
C LEU A 617 58.47 15.38 5.74
N SER A 618 59.24 15.11 4.70
CA SER A 618 59.59 16.09 3.68
C SER A 618 58.35 16.64 2.99
N ASN A 619 58.43 17.81 2.40
CA ASN A 619 57.28 18.40 1.69
C ASN A 619 56.81 17.46 0.55
N SER A 620 57.73 16.78 -0.15
CA SER A 620 57.39 15.82 -1.18
C SER A 620 56.59 14.60 -0.66
N GLU A 621 56.91 14.14 0.55
CA GLU A 621 56.17 13.03 1.19
C GLU A 621 54.79 13.46 1.66
N LYS A 622 54.62 14.71 2.08
CA LYS A 622 53.31 15.31 2.41
C LYS A 622 52.40 15.43 1.17
N ASP A 623 52.98 15.87 0.07
CA ASP A 623 52.26 15.98 -1.21
C ASP A 623 51.87 14.60 -1.76
N MET A 624 52.81 13.66 -1.73
CA MET A 624 52.48 12.25 -2.10
C MET A 624 51.41 11.64 -1.25
N ARG A 625 51.34 11.94 0.05
CA ARG A 625 50.28 11.50 0.95
C ARG A 625 48.92 12.08 0.57
N LYS A 626 48.86 13.37 0.19
CA LYS A 626 47.65 14.01 -0.30
C LYS A 626 47.16 13.39 -1.61
N ASP A 627 48.08 13.14 -2.53
CA ASP A 627 47.76 12.52 -3.81
C ASP A 627 47.26 11.09 -3.65
N LEU A 628 47.84 10.32 -2.72
CA LEU A 628 47.35 8.98 -2.37
C LEU A 628 45.95 8.99 -1.75
N GLN A 629 45.67 9.99 -0.91
CA GLN A 629 44.37 10.14 -0.30
C GLN A 629 43.30 10.52 -1.34
N ALA A 630 43.62 11.44 -2.25
CA ALA A 630 42.75 11.83 -3.34
C ALA A 630 42.46 10.65 -4.30
N MET A 631 43.51 9.87 -4.67
CA MET A 631 43.34 8.67 -5.47
C MET A 631 42.49 7.61 -4.77
N GLY A 632 42.65 7.46 -3.45
CA GLY A 632 41.83 6.53 -2.66
C GLY A 632 40.34 6.92 -2.64
N GLU A 633 40.02 8.21 -2.64
CA GLU A 633 38.65 8.70 -2.73
C GLU A 633 38.06 8.50 -4.13
N GLN A 634 38.86 8.76 -5.17
CA GLN A 634 38.45 8.49 -6.56
C GLN A 634 38.17 7.00 -6.81
N LEU A 635 39.00 6.10 -6.27
CA LEU A 635 38.80 4.67 -6.40
C LEU A 635 37.52 4.20 -5.68
N ARG A 636 37.21 4.74 -4.50
CA ARG A 636 35.95 4.43 -3.81
C ARG A 636 34.73 4.90 -4.61
N HIS A 637 34.80 6.11 -5.16
CA HIS A 637 33.75 6.64 -6.03
C HIS A 637 33.56 5.76 -7.28
N LEU A 638 34.62 5.36 -7.95
CA LEU A 638 34.57 4.48 -9.10
C LEU A 638 34.03 3.08 -8.78
N ASP A 639 34.34 2.54 -7.60
CA ASP A 639 33.79 1.25 -7.15
C ASP A 639 32.26 1.34 -6.96
N ILE A 640 31.78 2.40 -6.37
CA ILE A 640 30.34 2.68 -6.24
C ILE A 640 29.69 2.78 -7.62
N CYS A 641 30.28 3.54 -8.54
CA CYS A 641 29.77 3.65 -9.92
C CYS A 641 29.75 2.30 -10.66
N ILE A 642 30.78 1.48 -10.49
CA ILE A 642 30.82 0.13 -11.09
C ILE A 642 29.73 -0.77 -10.51
N LYS A 643 29.50 -0.73 -9.21
CA LYS A 643 28.40 -1.48 -8.57
C LYS A 643 27.04 -1.04 -9.12
N GLN A 644 26.81 0.27 -9.23
CA GLN A 644 25.59 0.81 -9.82
C GLN A 644 25.39 0.39 -11.28
N VAL A 645 26.45 0.42 -12.10
CA VAL A 645 26.38 -0.02 -13.50
C VAL A 645 26.12 -1.53 -13.59
N LYS A 646 26.72 -2.34 -12.72
CA LYS A 646 26.45 -3.78 -12.67
C LYS A 646 25.01 -4.09 -12.33
N MET A 647 24.45 -3.44 -11.31
CA MET A 647 23.03 -3.60 -10.95
C MET A 647 22.11 -3.18 -12.11
N LYS A 648 22.43 -2.09 -12.82
CA LYS A 648 21.68 -1.66 -14.00
C LYS A 648 21.78 -2.63 -15.16
N MET A 649 22.93 -3.20 -15.41
CA MET A 649 23.11 -4.24 -16.43
C MET A 649 22.31 -5.50 -16.08
N GLU A 650 22.29 -5.90 -14.82
CA GLU A 650 21.50 -7.04 -14.36
C GLU A 650 20.01 -6.78 -14.51
N TYR A 651 19.54 -5.58 -14.11
CA TYR A 651 18.18 -5.16 -14.32
C TYR A 651 17.79 -5.12 -15.81
N GLN A 652 18.63 -4.56 -16.68
CA GLN A 652 18.40 -4.56 -18.12
C GLN A 652 18.43 -5.97 -18.71
N LYS A 653 19.28 -6.85 -18.22
CA LYS A 653 19.34 -8.25 -18.62
C LYS A 653 18.07 -8.99 -18.23
N THR A 654 17.58 -8.78 -17.01
CA THR A 654 16.30 -9.35 -16.55
C THR A 654 15.10 -8.77 -17.31
N GLN A 655 15.14 -7.51 -17.74
CA GLN A 655 14.11 -6.91 -18.60
C GLN A 655 14.16 -7.46 -20.04
N VAL A 656 15.34 -7.72 -20.58
CA VAL A 656 15.52 -8.33 -21.90
C VAL A 656 15.09 -9.80 -21.88
N ASP A 657 15.42 -10.54 -20.82
CA ASP A 657 15.04 -11.96 -20.67
C ASP A 657 13.52 -12.11 -20.43
N LYS A 658 12.85 -11.11 -19.81
CA LYS A 658 11.40 -11.06 -19.67
C LYS A 658 10.66 -10.59 -20.94
N GLY A 659 11.38 -10.06 -21.94
CA GLY A 659 10.84 -9.46 -23.17
C GLY A 659 10.88 -10.33 -24.43
N ALA A 660 11.24 -11.60 -24.37
CA ALA A 660 11.31 -12.45 -25.55
C ALA A 660 10.11 -13.42 -25.66
N PRO A 661 9.10 -13.07 -26.44
CA PRO A 661 8.40 -14.07 -27.24
C PRO A 661 8.74 -13.91 -28.71
N VAL A 662 9.04 -15.04 -29.32
CA VAL A 662 9.16 -15.22 -30.75
C VAL A 662 7.84 -14.89 -31.44
N ALA A 663 7.78 -13.80 -32.23
CA ALA A 663 6.85 -13.69 -33.35
C ALA A 663 7.22 -12.51 -34.26
N ALA A 664 6.99 -12.73 -35.53
CA ALA A 664 7.38 -12.03 -36.74
C ALA A 664 7.00 -10.51 -36.83
N PRO A 665 7.57 -9.79 -37.79
CA PRO A 665 7.67 -8.35 -37.76
C PRO A 665 6.43 -7.63 -38.28
N ALA A 666 5.91 -6.68 -37.52
CA ALA A 666 5.04 -5.63 -38.05
C ALA A 666 5.78 -4.27 -37.98
N PRO A 667 5.65 -3.41 -38.98
CA PRO A 667 6.48 -2.23 -39.16
C PRO A 667 5.97 -1.06 -38.32
N GLY A 668 6.88 -0.41 -37.59
CA GLY A 668 6.63 0.96 -37.15
C GLY A 668 6.76 1.23 -35.65
N ARG A 669 7.85 0.79 -35.02
CA ARG A 669 8.31 1.45 -33.78
C ARG A 669 9.84 1.61 -33.87
N ALA A 670 10.26 2.85 -33.97
CA ALA A 670 11.68 3.20 -33.90
C ALA A 670 12.19 2.86 -32.49
N THR A 671 12.70 1.67 -32.33
CA THR A 671 13.63 1.36 -31.24
C THR A 671 14.86 2.22 -31.49
N ILE A 672 15.19 3.10 -30.56
CA ILE A 672 16.45 3.83 -30.55
C ILE A 672 17.55 2.80 -30.32
N SER A 673 17.94 2.09 -31.38
CA SER A 673 19.16 1.30 -31.35
C SER A 673 20.30 2.26 -31.67
N LEU A 674 21.22 2.42 -30.73
CA LEU A 674 22.51 3.07 -30.99
C LEU A 674 23.09 2.51 -32.30
N SER A 675 23.43 3.41 -33.21
CA SER A 675 24.10 3.03 -34.47
C SER A 675 25.36 2.24 -34.15
N THR A 676 25.78 1.36 -35.05
CA THR A 676 26.99 0.57 -34.89
C THR A 676 28.24 1.44 -34.64
N THR A 677 28.27 2.63 -35.21
CA THR A 677 29.28 3.66 -34.97
C THR A 677 29.23 4.23 -33.55
N GLN A 678 28.05 4.51 -33.03
CA GLN A 678 27.86 5.00 -31.68
C GLN A 678 28.18 3.92 -30.63
N LYS A 679 27.81 2.66 -30.87
CA LYS A 679 28.23 1.51 -30.01
C LYS A 679 29.73 1.39 -29.95
N LYS A 680 30.43 1.55 -31.13
CA LYS A 680 31.87 1.46 -31.18
C LYS A 680 32.54 2.59 -30.41
N VAL A 681 32.06 3.82 -30.55
CA VAL A 681 32.57 4.97 -29.77
C VAL A 681 32.37 4.77 -28.27
N VAL A 682 31.20 4.29 -27.85
CA VAL A 682 30.96 3.99 -26.42
C VAL A 682 31.86 2.86 -25.93
N GLN A 683 32.05 1.82 -26.73
CA GLN A 683 32.97 0.71 -26.39
C GLN A 683 34.44 1.17 -26.31
N ASP A 684 34.85 2.04 -27.21
CA ASP A 684 36.23 2.57 -27.21
C ASP A 684 36.47 3.47 -26.00
N VAL A 685 35.51 4.36 -25.65
CA VAL A 685 35.60 5.18 -24.44
C VAL A 685 35.61 4.31 -23.17
N LEU A 686 34.72 3.32 -23.06
CA LEU A 686 34.73 2.39 -21.92
C LEU A 686 36.00 1.55 -21.82
N ARG A 687 36.64 1.23 -22.93
CA ARG A 687 37.92 0.54 -22.95
C ARG A 687 39.05 1.47 -22.49
N GLU A 688 39.06 2.70 -22.95
CA GLU A 688 40.04 3.71 -22.55
C GLU A 688 39.96 4.04 -21.05
N GLU A 689 38.74 4.28 -20.54
CA GLU A 689 38.48 4.47 -19.11
C GLU A 689 38.86 3.24 -18.28
N GLY A 690 38.55 2.04 -18.79
CA GLY A 690 38.94 0.78 -18.15
C GLY A 690 40.45 0.65 -18.06
N GLN A 691 41.20 1.02 -19.12
CA GLN A 691 42.65 1.01 -19.12
C GLN A 691 43.24 2.02 -18.15
N GLN A 692 42.69 3.24 -18.07
CA GLN A 692 43.10 4.26 -17.10
C GLN A 692 42.90 3.78 -15.65
N ILE A 693 41.80 3.07 -15.36
CA ILE A 693 41.58 2.47 -14.05
C ILE A 693 42.64 1.41 -13.73
N VAL A 694 42.93 0.54 -14.66
CA VAL A 694 43.96 -0.49 -14.48
C VAL A 694 45.34 0.12 -14.23
N ASP A 695 45.70 1.15 -15.00
CA ASP A 695 46.98 1.85 -14.86
C ASP A 695 47.09 2.61 -13.52
N MET A 696 45.97 3.25 -13.06
CA MET A 696 45.88 3.84 -11.72
C MET A 696 46.04 2.79 -10.62
N MET A 697 45.35 1.66 -10.73
CA MET A 697 45.47 0.56 -9.76
C MET A 697 46.90 0.00 -9.69
N LYS A 698 47.58 -0.09 -10.85
CA LYS A 698 48.99 -0.52 -10.93
C LYS A 698 49.90 0.46 -10.21
N ARG A 699 49.72 1.78 -10.46
CA ARG A 699 50.50 2.84 -9.78
C ARG A 699 50.29 2.85 -8.28
N VAL A 700 49.03 2.67 -7.82
CA VAL A 700 48.70 2.58 -6.39
C VAL A 700 49.39 1.36 -5.75
N ARG A 701 49.41 0.18 -6.42
CA ARG A 701 50.13 -1.01 -5.94
C ARG A 701 51.63 -0.80 -5.89
N GLU A 702 52.20 -0.20 -6.93
CA GLU A 702 53.65 0.10 -7.00
C GLU A 702 54.06 1.07 -5.86
N MET A 703 53.24 2.13 -5.62
CA MET A 703 53.49 3.07 -4.52
C MET A 703 53.31 2.40 -3.14
N SER A 704 52.30 1.50 -2.99
CA SER A 704 52.10 0.74 -1.76
C SER A 704 53.23 -0.21 -1.48
N CYS A 705 53.81 -0.87 -2.52
CA CYS A 705 55.00 -1.71 -2.41
C CYS A 705 56.23 -0.89 -2.03
N LEU A 706 56.42 0.30 -2.62
CA LEU A 706 57.56 1.17 -2.29
C LEU A 706 57.49 1.68 -0.84
N ILE A 707 56.30 1.99 -0.35
CA ILE A 707 56.06 2.36 1.05
C ILE A 707 56.36 1.17 1.98
N ALA A 708 55.88 -0.03 1.61
CA ALA A 708 56.14 -1.24 2.39
C ALA A 708 57.63 -1.62 2.43
N MET A 709 58.35 -1.48 1.30
CA MET A 709 59.79 -1.70 1.24
C MET A 709 60.57 -0.68 2.10
N ARG A 710 60.20 0.60 2.02
CA ARG A 710 60.84 1.61 2.87
C ARG A 710 60.54 1.42 4.36
N SER A 711 59.37 0.95 4.73
CA SER A 711 59.07 0.62 6.11
C SER A 711 59.82 -0.62 6.60
N SER A 712 60.13 -1.60 5.74
CA SER A 712 60.97 -2.77 6.10
C SER A 712 62.45 -2.41 6.21
N ASP A 713 62.95 -1.48 5.40
CA ASP A 713 64.35 -1.02 5.50
C ASP A 713 64.59 -0.17 6.77
N LEU A 714 63.55 0.54 7.26
CA LEU A 714 63.63 1.25 8.53
C LEU A 714 63.62 0.29 9.74
N TYR A 715 63.06 -0.93 9.60
CA TYR A 715 63.13 -1.97 10.63
C TYR A 715 64.47 -2.72 10.67
N LEU A 716 65.22 -2.73 9.56
CA LEU A 716 66.52 -3.40 9.48
C LEU A 716 67.70 -2.49 9.83
N SER A 717 67.52 -1.16 9.83
CA SER A 717 68.59 -0.21 10.22
C SER A 717 68.57 0.17 11.71
N ASN A 718 67.66 -0.40 12.52
CA ASN A 718 67.56 -0.19 13.98
C ASN A 718 67.80 -1.48 14.77
N LYS A 719 68.62 -2.42 14.24
CA LYS A 719 69.20 -3.53 15.02
C LYS A 719 70.67 -3.31 15.25
#